data_c27ccc966c9c41defa61fde33e534c19
#
_entry.id   c27ccc966c9c41defa61fde33e534c19
#
_cell.length_a   1.000
_cell.length_b   1.000
_cell.length_c   1.000
_cell.angle_alpha   90.00
_cell.angle_beta   90.00
_cell.angle_gamma   90.00
#
_symmetry.space_group_name_H-M   'P 1'
#
loop_
_entity.id
_entity.type
_entity.pdbx_description
1 polymer ?
#
loop_
_entity_poly.entity_id
_entity_poly.type
_entity_poly.pdbx_seq_one_letter_code
_entity_poly.pdbx_strand_id
1 'polypeptide(L)'
;MAWLSVIVPALVLAAILYIPGIAVNALFLRKRLYTVGFAPVTGAAILGFASLASGVIPGHWSLKFVLCCEVGVFVVVAGIMWLCGSRPRHWLENYKRLFSGWAGSRAIALLGALIVNAVIAIGVFVRSVPSPQAFFSTYDTPFHMSVIRWLIESGDGSSLHSAAVDGTVGSHFYPALWHGWVSMVISGLGTPMTVAINASCLVVLLTIWPLSSAVLTDVLFGKKVRLSPVFAVLVSSLFAAYPWGLLAFGVLYSNFFSYALAPAYLAAFVLLLRGVLVKQFKGAELCGLILIAIGGFAAIALAQPNSVFTLAVILFPYVVALAFNQVRRRSGSVIKATLTALVLIVLAACLWCALYKAPFMQRTVTWRWDSFQSPKRAIAAVLLLSTNAASVRLAAQWLLAIGVAIGSLLAILKYRRAWLVISYASIAALYVLCAGFEGRIRNVATGFWYHDSYRPAGAMSILAVPLMALALAWLIESLVKTSHSNGAALRFISSALVYALIAAVTLTGGNIQWRITTMQDSAEDRASHYTYSDEIAFMDEARQITGTRDKVANDPFDGSMFGYATSGLPVVFTSMPGNWIGQTKPDALVIMNDLYKASEDPEEICPVIQQEDIRYAIVLERHRQVFDEHSPWAGIRNITPETPGFERVLERGPYSLYKVTACGLG
;
A
#
# COMPACT_ATOMS: atom_id res chain seq x y z
N MET A 1 14.43 -22.87 8.12
CA MET A 1 14.84 -23.11 6.73
C MET A 1 13.77 -22.68 5.71
N ALA A 2 12.46 -22.85 5.98
CA ALA A 2 11.40 -22.50 5.02
C ALA A 2 11.47 -21.05 4.48
N TRP A 3 11.73 -20.06 5.35
CA TRP A 3 11.82 -18.64 4.95
C TRP A 3 12.99 -18.29 4.01
N LEU A 4 13.94 -19.21 3.75
CA LEU A 4 15.00 -18.99 2.76
C LEU A 4 14.45 -18.92 1.32
N SER A 5 13.30 -19.55 1.04
CA SER A 5 12.62 -19.48 -0.26
C SER A 5 12.19 -18.08 -0.67
N VAL A 6 12.04 -17.17 0.30
CA VAL A 6 11.63 -15.78 0.07
C VAL A 6 12.78 -14.89 -0.40
N ILE A 7 14.05 -15.28 -0.14
CA ILE A 7 15.21 -14.42 -0.37
C ILE A 7 15.38 -14.05 -1.84
N VAL A 8 15.37 -15.05 -2.74
CA VAL A 8 15.58 -14.79 -4.18
C VAL A 8 14.44 -13.94 -4.76
N PRO A 9 13.14 -14.26 -4.54
CA PRO A 9 12.04 -13.38 -4.95
C PRO A 9 12.17 -11.96 -4.40
N ALA A 10 12.53 -11.79 -3.13
CA ALA A 10 12.70 -10.47 -2.53
C ALA A 10 13.85 -9.67 -3.17
N LEU A 11 14.97 -10.31 -3.46
CA LEU A 11 16.10 -9.67 -4.14
C LEU A 11 15.72 -9.24 -5.56
N VAL A 12 14.99 -10.07 -6.31
CA VAL A 12 14.54 -9.72 -7.67
C VAL A 12 13.49 -8.60 -7.62
N LEU A 13 12.51 -8.65 -6.71
CA LEU A 13 11.56 -7.56 -6.51
C LEU A 13 12.26 -6.24 -6.13
N ALA A 14 13.24 -6.30 -5.25
CA ALA A 14 14.05 -5.11 -4.94
C ALA A 14 14.82 -4.63 -6.18
N ALA A 15 15.43 -5.52 -6.95
CA ALA A 15 16.20 -5.19 -8.14
C ALA A 15 15.37 -4.45 -9.19
N ILE A 16 14.13 -4.90 -9.45
CA ILE A 16 13.19 -4.26 -10.40
C ILE A 16 12.93 -2.79 -10.05
N LEU A 17 12.89 -2.42 -8.78
CA LEU A 17 12.66 -1.03 -8.39
C LEU A 17 13.97 -0.25 -8.21
N TYR A 18 14.98 -0.86 -7.60
CA TYR A 18 16.20 -0.15 -7.21
C TYR A 18 17.18 0.01 -8.37
N ILE A 19 17.40 -1.00 -9.22
CA ILE A 19 18.39 -0.93 -10.29
C ILE A 19 18.05 0.18 -11.28
N PRO A 20 16.87 0.18 -11.95
CA PRO A 20 16.53 1.23 -12.90
C PRO A 20 16.39 2.59 -12.21
N GLY A 21 15.84 2.62 -10.98
CA GLY A 21 15.72 3.86 -10.22
C GLY A 21 17.06 4.48 -9.85
N ILE A 22 18.04 3.70 -9.38
CA ILE A 22 19.40 4.17 -9.11
C ILE A 22 20.08 4.62 -10.42
N ALA A 23 19.93 3.82 -11.49
CA ALA A 23 20.51 4.14 -12.78
C ALA A 23 20.05 5.52 -13.28
N VAL A 24 18.75 5.76 -13.27
CA VAL A 24 18.16 7.05 -13.68
C VAL A 24 18.58 8.18 -12.74
N ASN A 25 18.46 7.98 -11.42
CA ASN A 25 18.73 9.02 -10.43
C ASN A 25 20.21 9.47 -10.44
N ALA A 26 21.14 8.57 -10.71
CA ALA A 26 22.57 8.88 -10.78
C ALA A 26 22.94 9.79 -11.97
N LEU A 27 22.06 9.93 -12.97
CA LEU A 27 22.28 10.85 -14.08
C LEU A 27 22.29 12.33 -13.63
N PHE A 28 21.62 12.64 -12.48
CA PHE A 28 21.46 14.02 -12.03
C PHE A 28 21.63 14.24 -10.52
N LEU A 29 21.53 13.21 -9.68
CA LEU A 29 21.72 13.32 -8.23
C LEU A 29 23.14 12.97 -7.80
N ARG A 30 23.72 13.83 -6.97
CA ARG A 30 25.08 13.62 -6.43
C ARG A 30 25.11 13.00 -5.03
N LYS A 31 24.01 13.12 -4.30
CA LYS A 31 23.92 12.68 -2.91
C LYS A 31 23.41 11.24 -2.84
N ARG A 32 24.25 10.30 -2.35
CA ARG A 32 23.92 8.87 -2.28
C ARG A 32 22.57 8.56 -1.67
N LEU A 33 22.29 9.13 -0.49
CA LEU A 33 21.03 8.91 0.20
C LEU A 33 19.83 9.27 -0.68
N TYR A 34 19.96 10.32 -1.54
CA TYR A 34 18.88 10.71 -2.45
C TYR A 34 18.83 9.78 -3.66
N THR A 35 19.98 9.42 -4.23
CA THR A 35 20.04 8.50 -5.37
C THR A 35 19.40 7.15 -5.04
N VAL A 36 19.73 6.58 -3.87
CA VAL A 36 19.20 5.29 -3.43
C VAL A 36 17.77 5.42 -2.87
N GLY A 37 17.50 6.44 -2.07
CA GLY A 37 16.20 6.58 -1.40
C GLY A 37 15.05 7.01 -2.31
N PHE A 38 15.33 7.72 -3.43
CA PHE A 38 14.33 7.99 -4.46
C PHE A 38 14.19 6.83 -5.47
N ALA A 39 15.12 5.87 -5.48
CA ALA A 39 15.12 4.80 -6.47
C ALA A 39 13.81 4.00 -6.53
N PRO A 40 13.19 3.60 -5.41
CA PRO A 40 11.91 2.88 -5.47
C PRO A 40 10.78 3.69 -6.13
N VAL A 41 10.72 5.00 -5.90
CA VAL A 41 9.72 5.88 -6.55
C VAL A 41 9.97 5.98 -8.05
N THR A 42 11.24 6.14 -8.44
CA THR A 42 11.65 6.21 -9.86
C THR A 42 11.43 4.86 -10.54
N GLY A 43 11.83 3.74 -9.91
CA GLY A 43 11.61 2.39 -10.45
C GLY A 43 10.12 2.05 -10.55
N ALA A 44 9.32 2.42 -9.55
CA ALA A 44 7.87 2.26 -9.59
C ALA A 44 7.21 3.09 -10.72
N ALA A 45 7.74 4.29 -11.01
CA ALA A 45 7.29 5.09 -12.14
C ALA A 45 7.60 4.41 -13.49
N ILE A 46 8.79 3.83 -13.63
CA ILE A 46 9.19 3.08 -14.84
C ILE A 46 8.34 1.82 -14.99
N LEU A 47 8.12 1.07 -13.92
CA LEU A 47 7.25 -0.10 -13.91
C LEU A 47 5.80 0.27 -14.25
N GLY A 48 5.29 1.41 -13.72
CA GLY A 48 3.97 1.93 -14.05
C GLY A 48 3.83 2.29 -15.52
N PHE A 49 4.87 2.87 -16.12
CA PHE A 49 4.92 3.10 -17.56
C PHE A 49 4.88 1.78 -18.34
N ALA A 50 5.68 0.79 -17.97
CA ALA A 50 5.67 -0.54 -18.60
C ALA A 50 4.29 -1.22 -18.46
N SER A 51 3.65 -1.11 -17.29
CA SER A 51 2.31 -1.59 -17.02
C SER A 51 1.28 -1.00 -18.00
N LEU A 52 1.24 0.32 -18.13
CA LEU A 52 0.33 0.98 -19.07
C LEU A 52 0.65 0.64 -20.54
N ALA A 53 1.92 0.53 -20.89
CA ALA A 53 2.35 0.17 -22.23
C ALA A 53 1.92 -1.26 -22.62
N SER A 54 1.90 -2.21 -21.70
CA SER A 54 1.44 -3.58 -21.94
C SER A 54 -0.06 -3.65 -22.27
N GLY A 55 -0.86 -2.70 -21.77
CA GLY A 55 -2.29 -2.62 -22.11
C GLY A 55 -2.56 -2.18 -23.55
N VAL A 56 -1.57 -1.56 -24.21
CA VAL A 56 -1.65 -1.21 -25.65
C VAL A 56 -1.12 -2.35 -26.53
N ILE A 57 -0.25 -3.21 -25.98
CA ILE A 57 0.36 -4.36 -26.66
C ILE A 57 0.01 -5.62 -25.84
N PRO A 58 -1.21 -6.17 -25.98
CA PRO A 58 -1.66 -7.30 -25.17
C PRO A 58 -0.80 -8.55 -25.34
N GLY A 59 -0.74 -9.40 -24.31
CA GLY A 59 -0.02 -10.66 -24.32
C GLY A 59 1.50 -10.53 -24.06
N HIS A 60 1.99 -9.34 -23.69
CA HIS A 60 3.43 -9.10 -23.52
C HIS A 60 3.85 -8.83 -22.06
N TRP A 61 2.93 -8.77 -21.11
CA TRP A 61 3.28 -8.53 -19.70
C TRP A 61 4.19 -9.62 -19.15
N SER A 62 5.46 -9.34 -19.04
CA SER A 62 6.49 -10.28 -18.61
C SER A 62 7.70 -9.54 -18.09
N LEU A 63 8.57 -10.22 -17.33
CA LEU A 63 9.83 -9.65 -16.85
C LEU A 63 10.70 -9.14 -18.02
N LYS A 64 10.75 -9.85 -19.15
CA LYS A 64 11.49 -9.41 -20.35
C LYS A 64 10.96 -8.10 -20.90
N PHE A 65 9.63 -7.94 -21.00
CA PHE A 65 9.00 -6.71 -21.46
C PHE A 65 9.31 -5.54 -20.53
N VAL A 66 9.22 -5.74 -19.21
CA VAL A 66 9.55 -4.73 -18.20
C VAL A 66 11.01 -4.30 -18.33
N LEU A 67 11.96 -5.24 -18.45
CA LEU A 67 13.38 -4.92 -18.64
C LEU A 67 13.64 -4.12 -19.92
N CYS A 68 12.96 -4.45 -21.03
CA CYS A 68 13.05 -3.65 -22.27
C CYS A 68 12.53 -2.21 -22.05
N CYS A 69 11.41 -2.05 -21.35
CA CYS A 69 10.88 -0.73 -21.00
C CYS A 69 11.83 0.05 -20.09
N GLU A 70 12.46 -0.61 -19.10
CA GLU A 70 13.44 0.01 -18.20
C GLU A 70 14.65 0.56 -18.98
N VAL A 71 15.19 -0.22 -19.91
CA VAL A 71 16.29 0.21 -20.78
C VAL A 71 15.84 1.37 -21.68
N GLY A 72 14.66 1.27 -22.30
CA GLY A 72 14.11 2.33 -23.15
C GLY A 72 13.94 3.66 -22.40
N VAL A 73 13.32 3.60 -21.21
CA VAL A 73 13.13 4.78 -20.34
C VAL A 73 14.49 5.35 -19.91
N PHE A 74 15.46 4.49 -19.53
CA PHE A 74 16.79 4.94 -19.18
C PHE A 74 17.45 5.72 -20.33
N VAL A 75 17.39 5.21 -21.56
CA VAL A 75 17.96 5.88 -22.75
C VAL A 75 17.29 7.24 -22.99
N VAL A 76 15.96 7.29 -22.93
CA VAL A 76 15.20 8.54 -23.09
C VAL A 76 15.59 9.56 -22.01
N VAL A 77 15.61 9.15 -20.75
CA VAL A 77 15.95 10.05 -19.63
C VAL A 77 17.42 10.48 -19.72
N ALA A 78 18.33 9.60 -20.12
CA ALA A 78 19.74 9.96 -20.34
C ALA A 78 19.87 11.04 -21.44
N GLY A 79 19.10 10.91 -22.54
CA GLY A 79 19.02 11.93 -23.59
C GLY A 79 18.50 13.27 -23.06
N ILE A 80 17.40 13.25 -22.30
CA ILE A 80 16.85 14.47 -21.64
C ILE A 80 17.90 15.10 -20.72
N MET A 81 18.56 14.30 -19.87
CA MET A 81 19.59 14.81 -18.95
C MET A 81 20.78 15.41 -19.71
N TRP A 82 21.17 14.81 -20.83
CA TRP A 82 22.21 15.36 -21.70
C TRP A 82 21.81 16.73 -22.28
N LEU A 83 20.57 16.86 -22.77
CA LEU A 83 20.03 18.15 -23.24
C LEU A 83 19.94 19.19 -22.11
N CYS A 84 19.63 18.76 -20.87
CA CYS A 84 19.64 19.62 -19.69
C CYS A 84 21.06 19.96 -19.15
N GLY A 85 22.11 19.60 -19.87
CA GLY A 85 23.50 19.96 -19.54
C GLY A 85 24.26 18.95 -18.67
N SER A 86 23.70 17.79 -18.36
CA SER A 86 24.42 16.71 -17.70
C SER A 86 25.21 15.91 -18.74
N ARG A 87 26.50 15.69 -18.50
CA ARG A 87 27.39 14.98 -19.43
C ARG A 87 27.73 13.58 -18.92
N PRO A 88 28.02 12.60 -19.78
CA PRO A 88 28.40 11.24 -19.39
C PRO A 88 29.51 11.16 -18.34
N ARG A 89 30.47 12.10 -18.37
CA ARG A 89 31.50 12.22 -17.33
C ARG A 89 30.92 12.45 -15.95
N HIS A 90 29.92 13.32 -15.84
CA HIS A 90 29.22 13.57 -14.56
C HIS A 90 28.45 12.33 -14.09
N TRP A 91 27.84 11.57 -15.01
CA TRP A 91 27.14 10.33 -14.67
C TRP A 91 28.10 9.31 -14.06
N LEU A 92 29.24 9.10 -14.74
CA LEU A 92 30.28 8.20 -14.26
C LEU A 92 30.82 8.61 -12.88
N GLU A 93 31.02 9.90 -12.64
CA GLU A 93 31.43 10.43 -11.33
C GLU A 93 30.36 10.15 -10.25
N ASN A 94 29.09 10.33 -10.56
CA ASN A 94 28.00 10.05 -9.65
C ASN A 94 27.92 8.54 -9.32
N TYR A 95 28.04 7.66 -10.33
CA TYR A 95 28.13 6.21 -10.11
C TYR A 95 29.34 5.83 -9.25
N LYS A 96 30.53 6.33 -9.55
CA LYS A 96 31.72 6.10 -8.71
C LYS A 96 31.48 6.51 -7.26
N ARG A 97 30.81 7.62 -7.03
CA ARG A 97 30.46 8.09 -5.68
C ARG A 97 29.52 7.13 -4.94
N LEU A 98 28.65 6.38 -5.62
CA LEU A 98 27.79 5.39 -4.95
C LEU A 98 28.60 4.30 -4.26
N PHE A 99 29.72 3.91 -4.85
CA PHE A 99 30.55 2.81 -4.37
C PHE A 99 31.77 3.27 -3.55
N SER A 100 32.14 4.56 -3.56
CA SER A 100 33.31 5.11 -2.83
C SER A 100 32.89 5.69 -1.46
N GLY A 101 33.77 5.60 -0.43
CA GLY A 101 33.61 6.33 0.84
C GLY A 101 32.49 5.82 1.76
N TRP A 102 32.22 4.53 1.78
CA TRP A 102 31.33 3.89 2.76
C TRP A 102 31.91 3.92 4.19
N ALA A 103 33.19 4.21 4.36
CA ALA A 103 33.88 4.33 5.64
C ALA A 103 33.47 5.59 6.46
N GLY A 104 32.61 6.45 5.93
CA GLY A 104 32.11 7.62 6.68
C GLY A 104 31.16 7.22 7.81
N SER A 105 31.36 7.77 9.01
CA SER A 105 30.61 7.43 10.23
C SER A 105 29.08 7.47 10.04
N ARG A 106 28.56 8.37 9.21
CA ARG A 106 27.12 8.48 8.93
C ARG A 106 26.59 7.35 8.03
N ALA A 107 27.38 6.90 7.06
CA ALA A 107 26.98 5.79 6.19
C ALA A 107 26.95 4.48 6.97
N ILE A 108 27.97 4.26 7.82
CA ILE A 108 28.02 3.11 8.73
C ILE A 108 26.84 3.13 9.70
N ALA A 109 26.50 4.29 10.29
CA ALA A 109 25.36 4.43 11.19
C ALA A 109 24.03 4.14 10.47
N LEU A 110 23.86 4.60 9.22
CA LEU A 110 22.66 4.32 8.43
C LEU A 110 22.54 2.82 8.09
N LEU A 111 23.65 2.17 7.72
CA LEU A 111 23.69 0.73 7.47
C LEU A 111 23.37 -0.06 8.75
N GLY A 112 23.98 0.30 9.86
CA GLY A 112 23.67 -0.30 11.17
C GLY A 112 22.18 -0.14 11.54
N ALA A 113 21.61 1.04 11.30
CA ALA A 113 20.20 1.31 11.51
C ALA A 113 19.30 0.43 10.62
N LEU A 114 19.67 0.23 9.36
CA LEU A 114 18.94 -0.66 8.44
C LEU A 114 18.99 -2.12 8.94
N ILE A 115 20.14 -2.59 9.41
CA ILE A 115 20.26 -3.95 9.97
C ILE A 115 19.37 -4.10 11.21
N VAL A 116 19.40 -3.14 12.13
CA VAL A 116 18.56 -3.19 13.35
C VAL A 116 17.08 -3.15 12.98
N ASN A 117 16.69 -2.25 12.07
CA ASN A 117 15.31 -2.20 11.58
C ASN A 117 14.89 -3.51 10.89
N ALA A 118 15.80 -4.11 10.11
CA ALA A 118 15.54 -5.39 9.43
C ALA A 118 15.30 -6.52 10.45
N VAL A 119 16.11 -6.61 11.51
CA VAL A 119 15.91 -7.61 12.57
C VAL A 119 14.54 -7.45 13.23
N ILE A 120 14.13 -6.21 13.54
CA ILE A 120 12.82 -5.92 14.13
C ILE A 120 11.70 -6.28 13.17
N ALA A 121 11.78 -5.79 11.93
CA ALA A 121 10.73 -5.99 10.94
C ALA A 121 10.55 -7.49 10.57
N ILE A 122 11.64 -8.22 10.37
CA ILE A 122 11.61 -9.67 10.15
C ILE A 122 11.02 -10.36 11.38
N GLY A 123 11.46 -9.99 12.59
CA GLY A 123 10.97 -10.59 13.83
C GLY A 123 9.46 -10.42 14.03
N VAL A 124 8.90 -9.24 13.71
CA VAL A 124 7.44 -9.01 13.75
C VAL A 124 6.75 -9.79 12.64
N PHE A 125 7.24 -9.70 11.40
CA PHE A 125 6.60 -10.32 10.24
C PHE A 125 6.56 -11.85 10.32
N VAL A 126 7.69 -12.49 10.65
CA VAL A 126 7.77 -13.97 10.77
C VAL A 126 6.94 -14.49 11.94
N ARG A 127 6.75 -13.70 13.01
CA ARG A 127 5.80 -14.04 14.08
C ARG A 127 4.35 -13.91 13.65
N SER A 128 4.06 -13.03 12.71
CA SER A 128 2.70 -12.77 12.21
C SER A 128 2.28 -13.73 11.09
N VAL A 129 3.23 -14.27 10.33
CA VAL A 129 3.01 -15.16 9.19
C VAL A 129 3.76 -16.47 9.46
N PRO A 130 3.05 -17.59 9.70
CA PRO A 130 3.67 -18.82 10.22
C PRO A 130 4.61 -19.52 9.22
N SER A 131 4.38 -19.33 7.93
CA SER A 131 5.21 -19.91 6.86
C SER A 131 5.29 -18.99 5.64
N PRO A 132 6.28 -19.15 4.77
CA PRO A 132 6.36 -18.39 3.51
C PRO A 132 5.16 -18.60 2.58
N GLN A 133 4.49 -19.72 2.70
CA GLN A 133 3.30 -20.10 1.91
C GLN A 133 2.00 -19.56 2.51
N ALA A 134 2.00 -19.22 3.80
CA ALA A 134 0.83 -18.65 4.45
C ALA A 134 0.53 -17.24 3.89
N PHE A 135 -0.73 -16.89 3.82
CA PHE A 135 -1.21 -15.58 3.38
C PHE A 135 -2.32 -15.09 4.30
N PHE A 136 -2.55 -13.81 4.32
CA PHE A 136 -3.65 -13.24 5.08
C PHE A 136 -4.97 -13.52 4.36
N SER A 137 -5.73 -14.51 4.82
CA SER A 137 -7.04 -14.86 4.30
C SER A 137 -8.09 -13.90 4.86
N THR A 138 -8.28 -12.77 4.17
CA THR A 138 -9.23 -11.71 4.52
C THR A 138 -10.06 -11.34 3.29
N TYR A 139 -11.06 -10.48 3.47
CA TYR A 139 -12.03 -10.15 2.42
C TYR A 139 -11.46 -9.47 1.16
N ASP A 140 -10.34 -8.71 1.25
CA ASP A 140 -9.71 -8.07 0.09
C ASP A 140 -8.68 -8.98 -0.61
N THR A 141 -8.21 -10.02 0.08
CA THR A 141 -7.14 -10.91 -0.41
C THR A 141 -7.49 -11.66 -1.69
N PRO A 142 -8.68 -12.27 -1.84
CA PRO A 142 -9.02 -13.01 -3.05
C PRO A 142 -9.00 -12.11 -4.29
N PHE A 143 -9.48 -10.87 -4.17
CA PHE A 143 -9.39 -9.91 -5.26
C PHE A 143 -7.94 -9.56 -5.61
N HIS A 144 -7.10 -9.26 -4.62
CA HIS A 144 -5.69 -8.97 -4.86
C HIS A 144 -4.96 -10.12 -5.55
N MET A 145 -5.18 -11.35 -5.09
CA MET A 145 -4.55 -12.53 -5.66
C MET A 145 -5.10 -12.83 -7.07
N SER A 146 -6.40 -12.66 -7.27
CA SER A 146 -7.06 -12.82 -8.58
C SER A 146 -6.55 -11.81 -9.61
N VAL A 147 -6.34 -10.53 -9.22
CA VAL A 147 -5.70 -9.54 -10.10
C VAL A 147 -4.30 -9.98 -10.51
N ILE A 148 -3.47 -10.47 -9.57
CA ILE A 148 -2.11 -10.96 -9.90
C ILE A 148 -2.18 -12.08 -10.94
N ARG A 149 -3.06 -13.06 -10.74
CA ARG A 149 -3.24 -14.18 -11.69
C ARG A 149 -3.71 -13.68 -13.05
N TRP A 150 -4.72 -12.81 -13.06
CA TRP A 150 -5.27 -12.26 -14.29
C TRP A 150 -4.22 -11.50 -15.13
N LEU A 151 -3.36 -10.67 -14.48
CA LEU A 151 -2.27 -9.98 -15.16
C LEU A 151 -1.31 -10.95 -15.85
N ILE A 152 -1.05 -12.12 -15.23
CA ILE A 152 -0.16 -13.15 -15.78
C ILE A 152 -0.84 -13.88 -16.93
N GLU A 153 -2.10 -14.31 -16.77
CA GLU A 153 -2.84 -15.10 -17.74
C GLU A 153 -3.24 -14.29 -18.97
N SER A 154 -3.67 -13.04 -18.79
CA SER A 154 -4.02 -12.14 -19.90
C SER A 154 -2.80 -11.57 -20.62
N GLY A 155 -1.63 -11.56 -19.96
CA GLY A 155 -0.46 -10.86 -20.47
C GLY A 155 -0.65 -9.34 -20.56
N ASP A 156 -1.59 -8.78 -19.79
CA ASP A 156 -1.91 -7.35 -19.71
C ASP A 156 -1.66 -6.84 -18.28
N GLY A 157 -0.62 -6.04 -18.10
CA GLY A 157 -0.26 -5.44 -16.80
C GLY A 157 -0.97 -4.13 -16.50
N SER A 158 -1.88 -3.67 -17.37
CA SER A 158 -2.45 -2.32 -17.29
C SER A 158 -3.47 -2.16 -16.18
N SER A 159 -3.27 -1.13 -15.34
CA SER A 159 -4.28 -0.69 -14.37
C SER A 159 -5.60 -0.25 -15.01
N LEU A 160 -5.63 0.03 -16.31
CA LEU A 160 -6.85 0.44 -17.02
C LEU A 160 -7.79 -0.76 -17.29
N HIS A 161 -7.28 -1.99 -17.25
CA HIS A 161 -8.02 -3.21 -17.59
C HIS A 161 -8.13 -4.20 -16.44
N SER A 162 -7.34 -4.06 -15.39
CA SER A 162 -7.16 -5.07 -14.34
C SER A 162 -8.41 -5.37 -13.49
N ALA A 163 -9.42 -4.49 -13.47
CA ALA A 163 -10.71 -4.78 -12.84
C ALA A 163 -11.61 -5.72 -13.67
N ALA A 164 -11.21 -6.07 -14.89
CA ALA A 164 -11.93 -7.07 -15.69
C ALA A 164 -11.98 -8.45 -15.02
N VAL A 165 -11.11 -8.71 -14.05
CA VAL A 165 -11.06 -9.96 -13.28
C VAL A 165 -12.35 -10.27 -12.51
N ASP A 166 -13.12 -9.27 -12.11
CA ASP A 166 -14.39 -9.47 -11.39
C ASP A 166 -15.64 -9.55 -12.31
N GLY A 167 -15.42 -9.48 -13.63
CA GLY A 167 -16.49 -9.58 -14.62
C GLY A 167 -17.50 -8.43 -14.62
N THR A 168 -17.19 -7.29 -13.97
CA THR A 168 -18.12 -6.13 -13.92
C THR A 168 -18.20 -5.41 -15.26
N VAL A 169 -19.39 -4.94 -15.62
CA VAL A 169 -19.63 -4.12 -16.81
C VAL A 169 -19.19 -2.67 -16.53
N GLY A 170 -18.48 -2.06 -17.46
CA GLY A 170 -18.12 -0.63 -17.41
C GLY A 170 -16.62 -0.38 -17.27
N SER A 171 -16.20 0.53 -16.39
CA SER A 171 -14.78 0.86 -16.23
C SER A 171 -14.01 -0.28 -15.57
N HIS A 172 -12.99 -0.76 -16.25
CA HIS A 172 -12.10 -1.82 -15.77
C HIS A 172 -10.86 -1.31 -15.03
N PHE A 173 -10.85 -0.03 -14.62
CA PHE A 173 -9.73 0.55 -13.89
C PHE A 173 -9.65 0.03 -12.46
N TYR A 174 -8.48 -0.52 -12.13
CA TYR A 174 -8.08 -0.80 -10.75
C TYR A 174 -6.58 -0.51 -10.57
N PRO A 175 -6.12 0.07 -9.43
CA PRO A 175 -4.71 0.38 -9.20
C PRO A 175 -3.87 -0.90 -9.04
N ALA A 176 -3.26 -1.36 -10.13
CA ALA A 176 -2.61 -2.67 -10.23
C ALA A 176 -1.07 -2.62 -10.14
N LEU A 177 -0.45 -1.47 -9.84
CA LEU A 177 1.02 -1.35 -9.87
C LEU A 177 1.71 -2.33 -8.89
N TRP A 178 1.19 -2.50 -7.67
CA TRP A 178 1.73 -3.48 -6.73
C TRP A 178 1.55 -4.91 -7.24
N HIS A 179 0.39 -5.23 -7.80
CA HIS A 179 0.08 -6.55 -8.36
C HIS A 179 1.00 -6.89 -9.53
N GLY A 180 1.21 -5.92 -10.44
CA GLY A 180 2.15 -6.04 -11.54
C GLY A 180 3.58 -6.24 -11.06
N TRP A 181 4.01 -5.56 -9.99
CA TRP A 181 5.32 -5.76 -9.39
C TRP A 181 5.49 -7.19 -8.86
N VAL A 182 4.50 -7.68 -8.09
CA VAL A 182 4.52 -9.05 -7.54
C VAL A 182 4.47 -10.11 -8.65
N SER A 183 3.69 -9.89 -9.71
CA SER A 183 3.56 -10.85 -10.82
C SER A 183 4.89 -11.14 -11.54
N MET A 184 5.88 -10.23 -11.46
CA MET A 184 7.17 -10.39 -12.13
C MET A 184 7.99 -11.58 -11.62
N VAL A 185 7.96 -11.86 -10.32
CA VAL A 185 8.69 -13.01 -9.77
C VAL A 185 7.90 -14.31 -9.89
N ILE A 186 6.60 -14.24 -10.03
CA ILE A 186 5.75 -15.41 -10.32
C ILE A 186 6.00 -15.86 -11.76
N SER A 187 5.82 -14.97 -12.73
CA SER A 187 6.00 -15.29 -14.15
C SER A 187 7.46 -15.49 -14.56
N GLY A 188 8.40 -14.77 -13.91
CA GLY A 188 9.83 -14.81 -14.27
C GLY A 188 10.63 -15.92 -13.59
N LEU A 189 10.24 -16.34 -12.37
CA LEU A 189 10.98 -17.32 -11.56
C LEU A 189 10.15 -18.57 -11.21
N GLY A 190 8.86 -18.62 -11.55
CA GLY A 190 7.96 -19.68 -11.09
C GLY A 190 7.71 -19.67 -9.58
N THR A 191 7.85 -18.51 -8.94
CA THR A 191 7.65 -18.39 -7.50
C THR A 191 6.18 -18.61 -7.14
N PRO A 192 5.84 -19.39 -6.11
CA PRO A 192 4.46 -19.47 -5.62
C PRO A 192 3.92 -18.09 -5.25
N MET A 193 2.64 -17.84 -5.59
CA MET A 193 2.02 -16.51 -5.43
C MET A 193 2.13 -15.98 -4.00
N THR A 194 1.84 -16.80 -3.00
CA THR A 194 1.91 -16.43 -1.59
C THR A 194 3.32 -16.07 -1.15
N VAL A 195 4.33 -16.81 -1.61
CA VAL A 195 5.75 -16.50 -1.37
C VAL A 195 6.15 -15.17 -2.02
N ALA A 196 5.67 -14.89 -3.24
CA ALA A 196 5.91 -13.62 -3.93
C ALA A 196 5.28 -12.42 -3.19
N ILE A 197 4.06 -12.58 -2.68
CA ILE A 197 3.37 -11.59 -1.86
C ILE A 197 4.16 -11.30 -0.59
N ASN A 198 4.55 -12.34 0.16
CA ASN A 198 5.35 -12.20 1.38
C ASN A 198 6.73 -11.59 1.12
N ALA A 199 7.37 -11.94 -0.02
CA ALA A 199 8.61 -11.32 -0.46
C ALA A 199 8.44 -9.81 -0.70
N SER A 200 7.34 -9.40 -1.35
CA SER A 200 7.04 -7.98 -1.58
C SER A 200 6.86 -7.20 -0.27
N CYS A 201 6.17 -7.80 0.71
CA CYS A 201 6.01 -7.21 2.04
C CYS A 201 7.38 -6.99 2.71
N LEU A 202 8.26 -7.98 2.66
CA LEU A 202 9.61 -7.85 3.24
C LEU A 202 10.44 -6.78 2.52
N VAL A 203 10.41 -6.67 1.19
CA VAL A 203 11.12 -5.60 0.48
C VAL A 203 10.64 -4.23 0.95
N VAL A 204 9.33 -4.04 1.10
CA VAL A 204 8.77 -2.78 1.62
C VAL A 204 9.27 -2.48 3.03
N LEU A 205 9.17 -3.46 3.94
CA LEU A 205 9.54 -3.32 5.34
C LEU A 205 11.04 -3.08 5.56
N LEU A 206 11.88 -3.76 4.79
CA LEU A 206 13.33 -3.77 5.00
C LEU A 206 14.04 -2.62 4.28
N THR A 207 13.48 -2.13 3.16
CA THR A 207 14.21 -1.20 2.30
C THR A 207 13.41 0.03 1.90
N ILE A 208 12.22 -0.12 1.30
CA ILE A 208 11.48 1.01 0.72
C ILE A 208 11.06 1.99 1.80
N TRP A 209 10.31 1.53 2.79
CA TRP A 209 9.79 2.36 3.85
C TRP A 209 10.86 3.05 4.70
N PRO A 210 11.88 2.34 5.24
CA PRO A 210 12.90 2.97 6.05
C PRO A 210 13.76 3.97 5.26
N LEU A 211 14.14 3.66 4.02
CA LEU A 211 14.95 4.57 3.19
C LEU A 211 14.16 5.79 2.72
N SER A 212 12.89 5.62 2.34
CA SER A 212 11.98 6.73 2.02
C SER A 212 11.84 7.69 3.20
N SER A 213 11.63 7.14 4.41
CA SER A 213 11.52 7.92 5.65
C SER A 213 12.83 8.64 5.98
N ALA A 214 13.98 8.00 5.76
CA ALA A 214 15.29 8.62 5.96
C ALA A 214 15.51 9.80 5.01
N VAL A 215 15.14 9.65 3.73
CA VAL A 215 15.29 10.74 2.74
C VAL A 215 14.40 11.92 3.09
N LEU A 216 13.12 11.69 3.44
CA LEU A 216 12.22 12.77 3.86
C LEU A 216 12.79 13.49 5.08
N THR A 217 13.23 12.74 6.09
CA THR A 217 13.80 13.29 7.31
C THR A 217 15.08 14.10 7.04
N ASP A 218 15.94 13.62 6.13
CA ASP A 218 17.14 14.36 5.73
C ASP A 218 16.81 15.67 4.99
N VAL A 219 15.85 15.67 4.09
CA VAL A 219 15.38 16.89 3.39
C VAL A 219 14.77 17.88 4.38
N LEU A 220 14.05 17.38 5.38
CA LEU A 220 13.45 18.22 6.41
C LEU A 220 14.46 18.76 7.42
N PHE A 221 15.35 17.92 7.95
CA PHE A 221 16.15 18.25 9.13
C PHE A 221 17.65 17.99 9.00
N GLY A 222 18.09 17.16 8.06
CA GLY A 222 19.46 16.63 7.97
C GLY A 222 20.59 17.66 7.89
N LYS A 223 20.30 18.91 7.44
CA LYS A 223 21.27 20.02 7.48
C LYS A 223 21.52 20.54 8.90
N LYS A 224 20.55 20.42 9.80
CA LYS A 224 20.59 20.97 11.17
C LYS A 224 20.76 19.89 12.24
N VAL A 225 20.25 18.68 11.98
CA VAL A 225 20.28 17.52 12.86
C VAL A 225 20.77 16.32 12.05
N ARG A 226 22.08 16.06 12.11
CA ARG A 226 22.76 15.12 11.19
C ARG A 226 22.34 13.65 11.36
N LEU A 227 21.95 13.25 12.55
CA LEU A 227 21.55 11.88 12.87
C LEU A 227 20.06 11.61 12.62
N SER A 228 19.25 12.63 12.31
CA SER A 228 17.81 12.44 12.13
C SER A 228 17.42 11.40 11.08
N PRO A 229 18.10 11.23 9.91
CA PRO A 229 17.75 10.15 8.99
C PRO A 229 18.09 8.74 9.51
N VAL A 230 19.12 8.61 10.36
CA VAL A 230 19.48 7.34 10.99
C VAL A 230 18.36 6.89 11.94
N PHE A 231 17.87 7.83 12.78
CA PHE A 231 16.74 7.55 13.67
C PHE A 231 15.44 7.34 12.92
N ALA A 232 15.24 7.95 11.76
CA ALA A 232 14.06 7.68 10.94
C ALA A 232 14.02 6.21 10.48
N VAL A 233 15.17 5.64 10.10
CA VAL A 233 15.27 4.21 9.81
C VAL A 233 14.94 3.37 11.03
N LEU A 234 15.59 3.67 12.17
CA LEU A 234 15.45 2.88 13.41
C LEU A 234 14.00 2.82 13.93
N VAL A 235 13.23 3.92 13.80
CA VAL A 235 11.87 3.97 14.34
C VAL A 235 10.80 3.61 13.31
N SER A 236 11.15 3.41 12.05
CA SER A 236 10.18 3.22 10.96
C SER A 236 9.26 2.01 11.15
N SER A 237 9.74 0.91 11.71
CA SER A 237 8.96 -0.30 11.98
C SER A 237 8.32 -0.35 13.38
N LEU A 238 8.47 0.71 14.20
CA LEU A 238 7.94 0.73 15.56
C LEU A 238 6.49 1.25 15.64
N PHE A 239 5.99 1.94 14.61
CA PHE A 239 4.63 2.45 14.58
C PHE A 239 3.62 1.37 14.23
N ALA A 240 2.62 1.15 15.07
CA ALA A 240 1.62 0.11 14.87
C ALA A 240 0.66 0.40 13.71
N ALA A 241 0.34 1.67 13.45
CA ALA A 241 -0.58 2.07 12.38
C ALA A 241 -0.01 1.80 10.97
N TYR A 242 1.27 2.04 10.77
CA TYR A 242 2.00 1.70 9.57
C TYR A 242 3.45 1.35 9.92
N PRO A 243 3.98 0.22 9.45
CA PRO A 243 3.46 -0.62 8.36
C PRO A 243 2.39 -1.65 8.76
N TRP A 244 2.27 -2.02 10.03
CA TRP A 244 1.54 -3.21 10.49
C TRP A 244 0.02 -3.10 10.35
N GLY A 245 -0.56 -1.93 10.61
CA GLY A 245 -2.00 -1.73 10.57
C GLY A 245 -2.64 -2.00 9.21
N LEU A 246 -1.95 -1.69 8.11
CA LEU A 246 -2.45 -1.94 6.76
C LEU A 246 -2.29 -3.40 6.31
N LEU A 247 -1.42 -4.18 6.97
CA LEU A 247 -1.31 -5.61 6.77
C LEU A 247 -2.33 -6.39 7.63
N ALA A 248 -2.71 -5.82 8.78
CA ALA A 248 -3.65 -6.44 9.71
C ALA A 248 -5.13 -6.19 9.36
N PHE A 249 -5.44 -5.33 8.39
CA PHE A 249 -6.80 -4.94 8.04
C PHE A 249 -7.03 -5.02 6.53
N GLY A 250 -7.82 -5.98 6.11
CA GLY A 250 -8.36 -6.09 4.77
C GLY A 250 -7.63 -6.93 3.74
N VAL A 251 -6.47 -7.07 3.69
CA VAL A 251 -5.13 -6.56 3.65
C VAL A 251 -4.97 -5.43 2.60
N LEU A 252 -4.49 -4.28 2.98
CA LEU A 252 -4.41 -3.13 2.09
C LEU A 252 -3.05 -3.06 1.36
N TYR A 253 -2.67 -4.08 0.59
CA TYR A 253 -1.36 -4.17 -0.09
C TYR A 253 -1.04 -2.96 -0.97
N SER A 254 -2.00 -2.47 -1.75
CA SER A 254 -1.85 -1.31 -2.62
C SER A 254 -1.55 -0.02 -1.82
N ASN A 255 -2.27 0.22 -0.71
CA ASN A 255 -2.00 1.32 0.20
C ASN A 255 -0.66 1.14 0.94
N PHE A 256 -0.36 -0.07 1.39
CA PHE A 256 0.90 -0.41 2.05
C PHE A 256 2.10 -0.07 1.15
N PHE A 257 2.09 -0.49 -0.11
CA PHE A 257 3.14 -0.16 -1.07
C PHE A 257 3.20 1.35 -1.36
N SER A 258 2.07 1.97 -1.63
CA SER A 258 1.98 3.39 -1.97
C SER A 258 2.47 4.30 -0.82
N TYR A 259 2.12 3.98 0.43
CA TYR A 259 2.58 4.75 1.60
C TYR A 259 4.08 4.56 1.87
N ALA A 260 4.67 3.43 1.49
CA ALA A 260 6.12 3.27 1.56
C ALA A 260 6.87 4.20 0.60
N LEU A 261 6.30 4.47 -0.57
CA LEU A 261 6.86 5.40 -1.56
C LEU A 261 6.65 6.87 -1.19
N ALA A 262 5.57 7.18 -0.46
CA ALA A 262 5.13 8.55 -0.17
C ALA A 262 6.20 9.45 0.47
N PRO A 263 7.00 9.05 1.48
CA PRO A 263 8.00 9.93 2.06
C PRO A 263 9.07 10.36 1.06
N ALA A 264 9.54 9.46 0.19
CA ALA A 264 10.51 9.77 -0.84
C ALA A 264 9.92 10.75 -1.87
N TYR A 265 8.68 10.52 -2.30
CA TYR A 265 7.97 11.44 -3.19
C TYR A 265 7.82 12.85 -2.56
N LEU A 266 7.37 12.92 -1.30
CA LEU A 266 7.25 14.19 -0.56
C LEU A 266 8.60 14.93 -0.48
N ALA A 267 9.68 14.20 -0.24
CA ALA A 267 11.03 14.76 -0.21
C ALA A 267 11.43 15.34 -1.57
N ALA A 268 11.20 14.62 -2.67
CA ALA A 268 11.48 15.07 -4.03
C ALA A 268 10.67 16.32 -4.38
N PHE A 269 9.37 16.34 -4.04
CA PHE A 269 8.49 17.48 -4.29
C PHE A 269 8.89 18.72 -3.49
N VAL A 270 9.28 18.56 -2.22
CA VAL A 270 9.81 19.65 -1.40
C VAL A 270 11.13 20.20 -1.99
N LEU A 271 12.00 19.33 -2.50
CA LEU A 271 13.24 19.74 -3.18
C LEU A 271 12.93 20.46 -4.49
N LEU A 272 11.97 19.96 -5.29
CA LEU A 272 11.52 20.59 -6.52
C LEU A 272 11.04 22.03 -6.27
N LEU A 273 10.14 22.22 -5.33
CA LEU A 273 9.61 23.56 -5.01
C LEU A 273 10.72 24.51 -4.50
N ARG A 274 11.68 24.00 -3.72
CA ARG A 274 12.88 24.78 -3.34
C ARG A 274 13.75 25.08 -4.57
N GLY A 275 13.91 24.14 -5.47
CA GLY A 275 14.67 24.33 -6.72
C GLY A 275 14.10 25.46 -7.56
N VAL A 276 12.78 25.46 -7.75
CA VAL A 276 12.07 26.45 -8.56
C VAL A 276 12.04 27.84 -7.89
N LEU A 277 11.61 27.90 -6.62
CA LEU A 277 11.31 29.18 -5.96
C LEU A 277 12.53 29.85 -5.32
N VAL A 278 13.51 29.08 -4.86
CA VAL A 278 14.74 29.58 -4.22
C VAL A 278 15.96 29.45 -5.16
N LYS A 279 15.74 28.96 -6.39
CA LYS A 279 16.78 28.72 -7.41
C LYS A 279 17.94 27.85 -6.87
N GLN A 280 17.61 26.86 -6.01
CA GLN A 280 18.59 25.98 -5.37
C GLN A 280 19.19 24.97 -6.36
N PHE A 281 18.40 24.53 -7.36
CA PHE A 281 18.79 23.56 -8.38
C PHE A 281 18.63 24.17 -9.78
N LYS A 282 19.46 23.75 -10.73
CA LYS A 282 19.44 24.20 -12.13
C LYS A 282 19.75 23.04 -13.06
N GLY A 283 19.45 23.22 -14.37
CA GLY A 283 19.77 22.25 -15.40
C GLY A 283 19.25 20.84 -15.06
N ALA A 284 20.11 19.84 -15.21
CA ALA A 284 19.73 18.44 -15.05
C ALA A 284 19.20 18.08 -13.66
N GLU A 285 19.68 18.71 -12.57
CA GLU A 285 19.13 18.43 -11.23
C GLU A 285 17.66 18.86 -11.12
N LEU A 286 17.30 20.02 -11.69
CA LEU A 286 15.91 20.49 -11.69
C LEU A 286 15.04 19.63 -12.62
N CYS A 287 15.53 19.33 -13.83
CA CYS A 287 14.84 18.45 -14.77
C CYS A 287 14.58 17.06 -14.16
N GLY A 288 15.58 16.48 -13.50
CA GLY A 288 15.45 15.19 -12.84
C GLY A 288 14.43 15.20 -11.69
N LEU A 289 14.40 16.27 -10.88
CA LEU A 289 13.37 16.42 -9.83
C LEU A 289 11.95 16.58 -10.41
N ILE A 290 11.81 17.24 -11.57
CA ILE A 290 10.52 17.31 -12.29
C ILE A 290 10.10 15.91 -12.75
N LEU A 291 11.02 15.13 -13.33
CA LEU A 291 10.71 13.76 -13.75
C LEU A 291 10.31 12.86 -12.57
N ILE A 292 11.02 12.95 -11.42
CA ILE A 292 10.60 12.22 -10.22
C ILE A 292 9.23 12.70 -9.72
N ALA A 293 8.94 14.00 -9.78
CA ALA A 293 7.66 14.53 -9.33
C ALA A 293 6.49 14.04 -10.21
N ILE A 294 6.64 14.06 -11.54
CA ILE A 294 5.61 13.61 -12.48
C ILE A 294 5.48 12.07 -12.43
N GLY A 295 6.59 11.35 -12.61
CA GLY A 295 6.59 9.89 -12.63
C GLY A 295 6.20 9.30 -11.28
N GLY A 296 6.71 9.87 -10.17
CA GLY A 296 6.35 9.43 -8.83
C GLY A 296 4.88 9.69 -8.48
N PHE A 297 4.29 10.79 -8.95
CA PHE A 297 2.86 11.04 -8.84
C PHE A 297 2.06 9.95 -9.56
N ALA A 298 2.43 9.64 -10.81
CA ALA A 298 1.80 8.58 -11.58
C ALA A 298 1.94 7.21 -10.90
N ALA A 299 3.15 6.88 -10.40
CA ALA A 299 3.39 5.64 -9.67
C ALA A 299 2.50 5.49 -8.44
N ILE A 300 2.36 6.57 -7.63
CA ILE A 300 1.52 6.57 -6.44
C ILE A 300 0.04 6.46 -6.82
N ALA A 301 -0.40 7.13 -7.89
CA ALA A 301 -1.77 7.02 -8.39
C ALA A 301 -2.10 5.60 -8.90
N LEU A 302 -1.16 4.98 -9.63
CA LEU A 302 -1.31 3.61 -10.14
C LEU A 302 -1.15 2.54 -9.02
N ALA A 303 -0.42 2.87 -7.95
CA ALA A 303 -0.35 2.00 -6.78
C ALA A 303 -1.64 2.09 -5.95
N GLN A 304 -2.10 3.32 -5.65
CA GLN A 304 -3.35 3.54 -4.92
C GLN A 304 -3.82 5.00 -5.02
N PRO A 305 -4.94 5.29 -5.70
CA PRO A 305 -5.42 6.67 -5.93
C PRO A 305 -5.69 7.48 -4.66
N ASN A 306 -6.18 6.86 -3.58
CA ASN A 306 -6.42 7.58 -2.32
C ASN A 306 -5.14 8.16 -1.69
N SER A 307 -3.98 7.61 -2.02
CA SER A 307 -2.68 8.15 -1.59
C SER A 307 -2.36 9.49 -2.22
N VAL A 308 -2.91 9.80 -3.40
CA VAL A 308 -2.81 11.12 -4.03
C VAL A 308 -3.49 12.17 -3.16
N PHE A 309 -4.68 11.86 -2.63
CA PHE A 309 -5.37 12.75 -1.68
C PHE A 309 -4.61 12.89 -0.36
N THR A 310 -4.00 11.81 0.12
CA THR A 310 -3.10 11.83 1.28
C THR A 310 -1.92 12.80 1.05
N LEU A 311 -1.26 12.70 -0.10
CA LEU A 311 -0.16 13.61 -0.48
C LEU A 311 -0.64 15.05 -0.59
N ALA A 312 -1.82 15.28 -1.18
CA ALA A 312 -2.40 16.61 -1.29
C ALA A 312 -2.63 17.24 0.09
N VAL A 313 -3.23 16.51 1.04
CA VAL A 313 -3.44 16.98 2.42
C VAL A 313 -2.10 17.26 3.12
N ILE A 314 -1.08 16.44 2.94
CA ILE A 314 0.24 16.64 3.53
C ILE A 314 0.97 17.84 2.92
N LEU A 315 0.93 18.01 1.60
CA LEU A 315 1.67 19.05 0.89
C LEU A 315 0.99 20.42 0.95
N PHE A 316 -0.33 20.46 1.08
CA PHE A 316 -1.09 21.70 1.01
C PHE A 316 -0.63 22.76 2.04
N PRO A 317 -0.46 22.45 3.34
CA PRO A 317 0.06 23.43 4.31
C PRO A 317 1.47 23.94 3.94
N TYR A 318 2.30 23.09 3.32
CA TYR A 318 3.63 23.51 2.84
C TYR A 318 3.53 24.51 1.69
N VAL A 319 2.67 24.24 0.70
CA VAL A 319 2.44 25.12 -0.46
C VAL A 319 1.89 26.48 0.00
N VAL A 320 0.90 26.47 0.90
CA VAL A 320 0.33 27.70 1.48
C VAL A 320 1.40 28.52 2.24
N ALA A 321 2.19 27.87 3.10
CA ALA A 321 3.26 28.52 3.85
C ALA A 321 4.34 29.09 2.92
N LEU A 322 4.65 28.38 1.84
CA LEU A 322 5.63 28.81 0.86
C LEU A 322 5.14 30.00 0.05
N ALA A 323 3.89 29.97 -0.44
CA ALA A 323 3.26 31.09 -1.14
C ALA A 323 3.14 32.34 -0.26
N PHE A 324 2.66 32.17 0.99
CA PHE A 324 2.60 33.26 1.97
C PHE A 324 3.96 33.92 2.15
N ASN A 325 5.01 33.13 2.41
CA ASN A 325 6.36 33.67 2.63
C ASN A 325 6.92 34.37 1.37
N GLN A 326 6.64 33.83 0.19
CA GLN A 326 7.11 34.40 -1.06
C GLN A 326 6.44 35.74 -1.38
N VAL A 327 5.11 35.82 -1.23
CA VAL A 327 4.37 37.07 -1.43
C VAL A 327 4.79 38.12 -0.39
N ARG A 328 4.88 37.73 0.88
CA ARG A 328 5.34 38.63 1.94
C ARG A 328 6.73 39.22 1.67
N ARG A 329 7.68 38.37 1.19
CA ARG A 329 9.04 38.82 0.86
C ARG A 329 9.08 39.74 -0.35
N ARG A 330 8.24 39.48 -1.39
CA ARG A 330 8.23 40.30 -2.61
C ARG A 330 7.49 41.59 -2.47
N SER A 331 6.36 41.62 -1.75
CA SER A 331 5.47 42.77 -1.64
C SER A 331 5.65 43.59 -0.34
N GLY A 332 6.37 43.05 0.64
CA GLY A 332 6.44 43.64 1.99
C GLY A 332 5.13 43.58 2.78
N SER A 333 4.02 43.15 2.17
CA SER A 333 2.66 43.22 2.71
C SER A 333 2.20 41.87 3.29
N VAL A 334 1.87 41.88 4.60
CA VAL A 334 1.25 40.73 5.27
C VAL A 334 -0.17 40.50 4.73
N ILE A 335 -0.90 41.59 4.43
CA ILE A 335 -2.27 41.51 3.91
C ILE A 335 -2.31 40.76 2.57
N LYS A 336 -1.45 41.16 1.61
CA LYS A 336 -1.36 40.46 0.31
C LYS A 336 -1.01 38.99 0.49
N ALA A 337 -0.08 38.67 1.40
CA ALA A 337 0.30 37.27 1.68
C ALA A 337 -0.86 36.47 2.29
N THR A 338 -1.62 37.07 3.22
CA THR A 338 -2.80 36.45 3.84
C THR A 338 -3.91 36.24 2.83
N LEU A 339 -4.19 37.22 1.98
CA LEU A 339 -5.19 37.07 0.89
C LEU A 339 -4.78 35.95 -0.08
N THR A 340 -3.51 35.84 -0.45
CA THR A 340 -3.02 34.74 -1.28
C THR A 340 -3.24 33.38 -0.61
N ALA A 341 -2.94 33.26 0.68
CA ALA A 341 -3.19 32.04 1.43
C ALA A 341 -4.68 31.67 1.47
N LEU A 342 -5.56 32.66 1.72
CA LEU A 342 -7.02 32.45 1.72
C LEU A 342 -7.54 32.03 0.35
N VAL A 343 -7.08 32.65 -0.73
CA VAL A 343 -7.44 32.25 -2.10
C VAL A 343 -7.04 30.80 -2.37
N LEU A 344 -5.82 30.38 -1.99
CA LEU A 344 -5.39 29.00 -2.14
C LEU A 344 -6.26 28.02 -1.34
N ILE A 345 -6.65 28.38 -0.11
CA ILE A 345 -7.53 27.55 0.72
C ILE A 345 -8.91 27.41 0.07
N VAL A 346 -9.49 28.50 -0.41
CA VAL A 346 -10.80 28.48 -1.10
C VAL A 346 -10.74 27.65 -2.38
N LEU A 347 -9.71 27.84 -3.20
CA LEU A 347 -9.53 27.06 -4.43
C LEU A 347 -9.39 25.56 -4.14
N ALA A 348 -8.61 25.19 -3.12
CA ALA A 348 -8.47 23.80 -2.70
C ALA A 348 -9.79 23.21 -2.20
N ALA A 349 -10.57 23.97 -1.42
CA ALA A 349 -11.89 23.54 -0.95
C ALA A 349 -12.88 23.36 -2.11
N CYS A 350 -12.89 24.28 -3.09
CA CYS A 350 -13.71 24.17 -4.29
C CYS A 350 -13.32 22.93 -5.11
N LEU A 351 -12.03 22.70 -5.34
CA LEU A 351 -11.53 21.51 -6.05
C LEU A 351 -11.90 20.23 -5.31
N TRP A 352 -11.74 20.20 -3.98
CA TRP A 352 -12.13 19.07 -3.15
C TRP A 352 -13.62 18.73 -3.31
N CYS A 353 -14.49 19.74 -3.22
CA CYS A 353 -15.93 19.56 -3.39
C CYS A 353 -16.30 19.13 -4.82
N ALA A 354 -15.62 19.66 -5.83
CA ALA A 354 -15.83 19.27 -7.22
C ALA A 354 -15.45 17.81 -7.47
N LEU A 355 -14.28 17.38 -6.96
CA LEU A 355 -13.85 15.98 -7.05
C LEU A 355 -14.78 15.05 -6.26
N TYR A 356 -15.22 15.45 -5.06
CA TYR A 356 -16.17 14.67 -4.27
C TYR A 356 -17.48 14.41 -5.00
N LYS A 357 -17.95 15.37 -5.83
CA LYS A 357 -19.16 15.23 -6.63
C LYS A 357 -18.93 14.61 -8.01
N ALA A 358 -17.69 14.39 -8.41
CA ALA A 358 -17.37 13.86 -9.73
C ALA A 358 -17.94 12.44 -9.93
N PRO A 359 -18.58 12.12 -11.08
CA PRO A 359 -19.21 10.82 -11.31
C PRO A 359 -18.26 9.64 -11.09
N PHE A 360 -17.03 9.73 -11.58
CA PHE A 360 -16.02 8.66 -11.45
C PHE A 360 -15.56 8.43 -10.00
N MET A 361 -15.83 9.35 -9.07
CA MET A 361 -15.49 9.19 -7.66
C MET A 361 -16.64 8.63 -6.82
N GLN A 362 -17.87 8.56 -7.35
CA GLN A 362 -19.04 8.18 -6.55
C GLN A 362 -18.92 6.78 -5.97
N ARG A 363 -18.41 5.82 -6.73
CA ARG A 363 -18.17 4.45 -6.23
C ARG A 363 -17.27 4.43 -4.99
N THR A 364 -16.29 5.34 -4.91
CA THR A 364 -15.37 5.46 -3.76
C THR A 364 -16.00 6.23 -2.60
N VAL A 365 -16.58 7.41 -2.87
CA VAL A 365 -17.01 8.33 -1.81
C VAL A 365 -18.35 7.98 -1.20
N THR A 366 -19.13 7.07 -1.82
CA THR A 366 -20.38 6.55 -1.27
C THR A 366 -20.21 5.25 -0.48
N TRP A 367 -19.06 4.57 -0.62
CA TRP A 367 -18.74 3.43 0.23
C TRP A 367 -18.64 3.88 1.69
N ARG A 368 -19.17 3.10 2.65
CA ARG A 368 -19.22 3.49 4.05
C ARG A 368 -18.66 2.41 4.95
N TRP A 369 -17.78 2.85 5.82
CA TRP A 369 -17.45 2.19 7.07
C TRP A 369 -18.00 3.05 8.20
N ASP A 370 -18.73 2.47 9.14
CA ASP A 370 -19.31 3.21 10.26
C ASP A 370 -18.23 3.64 11.25
N SER A 371 -18.53 4.72 12.00
CA SER A 371 -17.69 5.11 13.13
C SER A 371 -17.83 4.08 14.25
N PHE A 372 -16.74 3.77 14.95
CA PHE A 372 -16.72 2.69 15.95
C PHE A 372 -16.36 3.17 17.35
N GLN A 373 -16.16 4.46 17.55
CA GLN A 373 -15.81 5.02 18.86
C GLN A 373 -16.28 6.47 19.02
N SER A 374 -16.30 6.98 20.26
CA SER A 374 -16.66 8.38 20.50
C SER A 374 -15.56 9.33 20.02
N PRO A 375 -15.90 10.59 19.68
CA PRO A 375 -14.91 11.61 19.27
C PRO A 375 -13.78 11.82 20.29
N LYS A 376 -14.09 11.84 21.58
CA LYS A 376 -13.09 11.95 22.66
C LYS A 376 -12.09 10.79 22.63
N ARG A 377 -12.59 9.59 22.39
CA ARG A 377 -11.77 8.39 22.30
C ARG A 377 -10.91 8.38 21.04
N ALA A 378 -11.44 8.86 19.90
CA ALA A 378 -10.70 9.01 18.66
C ALA A 378 -9.55 10.01 18.78
N ILE A 379 -9.77 11.17 19.46
CA ILE A 379 -8.73 12.14 19.76
C ILE A 379 -7.65 11.53 20.67
N ALA A 380 -8.04 10.82 21.72
CA ALA A 380 -7.10 10.15 22.61
C ALA A 380 -6.27 9.08 21.86
N ALA A 381 -6.88 8.33 20.94
CA ALA A 381 -6.19 7.35 20.11
C ALA A 381 -5.10 7.98 19.21
N VAL A 382 -5.37 9.17 18.65
CA VAL A 382 -4.36 9.93 17.89
C VAL A 382 -3.22 10.38 18.79
N LEU A 383 -3.53 10.98 19.96
CA LEU A 383 -2.52 11.50 20.86
C LEU A 383 -1.62 10.42 21.46
N LEU A 384 -2.16 9.22 21.65
CA LEU A 384 -1.46 8.07 22.22
C LEU A 384 -0.95 7.07 21.16
N LEU A 385 -1.11 7.37 19.87
CA LEU A 385 -0.76 6.49 18.74
C LEU A 385 -1.35 5.08 18.88
N SER A 386 -2.57 4.99 19.40
CA SER A 386 -3.33 3.75 19.61
C SER A 386 -4.53 3.62 18.66
N THR A 387 -4.37 4.13 17.44
CA THR A 387 -5.40 4.12 16.41
C THR A 387 -5.89 2.72 16.09
N ASN A 388 -7.21 2.58 15.89
CA ASN A 388 -7.89 1.31 15.55
C ASN A 388 -7.68 0.17 16.57
N ALA A 389 -7.36 0.47 17.81
CA ALA A 389 -7.20 -0.50 18.86
C ALA A 389 -8.46 -0.64 19.71
N ALA A 390 -8.72 -1.86 20.20
CA ALA A 390 -9.85 -2.13 21.09
C ALA A 390 -9.79 -1.34 22.39
N SER A 391 -8.61 -1.12 22.94
CA SER A 391 -8.38 -0.29 24.12
C SER A 391 -7.33 0.78 23.84
N VAL A 392 -7.73 2.05 23.89
CA VAL A 392 -6.84 3.19 23.67
C VAL A 392 -5.68 3.24 24.69
N ARG A 393 -5.92 2.90 25.96
CA ARG A 393 -4.88 2.93 27.01
C ARG A 393 -3.91 1.77 26.92
N LEU A 394 -4.42 0.55 26.75
CA LEU A 394 -3.58 -0.66 26.70
C LEU A 394 -2.73 -0.71 25.41
N ALA A 395 -3.25 -0.14 24.32
CA ALA A 395 -2.55 -0.07 23.06
C ALA A 395 -1.73 1.22 22.87
N ALA A 396 -1.60 2.08 23.89
CA ALA A 396 -0.90 3.35 23.79
C ALA A 396 0.61 3.13 23.55
N GLN A 397 1.15 3.76 22.50
CA GLN A 397 2.57 3.78 22.20
C GLN A 397 3.25 5.00 22.87
N TRP A 398 3.22 5.04 24.21
CA TRP A 398 3.58 6.18 25.03
C TRP A 398 4.89 6.88 24.67
N LEU A 399 5.97 6.11 24.53
CA LEU A 399 7.30 6.67 24.23
C LEU A 399 7.37 7.27 22.83
N LEU A 400 6.71 6.64 21.86
CA LEU A 400 6.59 7.19 20.49
C LEU A 400 5.71 8.45 20.48
N ALA A 401 4.60 8.43 21.21
CA ALA A 401 3.69 9.58 21.31
C ALA A 401 4.38 10.80 21.92
N ILE A 402 5.08 10.61 23.02
CA ILE A 402 5.90 11.66 23.66
C ILE A 402 6.98 12.17 22.68
N GLY A 403 7.67 11.27 21.99
CA GLY A 403 8.69 11.65 21.02
C GLY A 403 8.12 12.44 19.84
N VAL A 404 6.95 12.05 19.30
CA VAL A 404 6.25 12.80 18.24
C VAL A 404 5.82 14.17 18.74
N ALA A 405 5.33 14.29 19.98
CA ALA A 405 4.96 15.58 20.57
C ALA A 405 6.19 16.48 20.74
N ILE A 406 7.29 15.98 21.28
CA ILE A 406 8.56 16.73 21.39
C ILE A 406 9.07 17.13 20.01
N GLY A 407 9.08 16.21 19.04
CA GLY A 407 9.48 16.49 17.66
C GLY A 407 8.63 17.56 17.01
N SER A 408 7.32 17.57 17.28
CA SER A 408 6.38 18.61 16.82
C SER A 408 6.72 19.98 17.42
N LEU A 409 6.94 20.04 18.73
CA LEU A 409 7.36 21.27 19.40
C LEU A 409 8.70 21.79 18.85
N LEU A 410 9.69 20.92 18.67
CA LEU A 410 10.97 21.29 18.06
C LEU A 410 10.79 21.79 16.62
N ALA A 411 9.94 21.14 15.82
CA ALA A 411 9.64 21.54 14.45
C ALA A 411 9.03 22.94 14.40
N ILE A 412 8.13 23.29 15.31
CA ILE A 412 7.51 24.63 15.39
C ILE A 412 8.51 25.66 15.93
N LEU A 413 9.00 25.45 17.14
CA LEU A 413 9.69 26.48 17.92
C LEU A 413 11.14 26.66 17.43
N LYS A 414 11.87 25.59 17.22
CA LYS A 414 13.30 25.63 16.88
C LYS A 414 13.58 25.65 15.38
N TYR A 415 12.84 24.84 14.60
CA TYR A 415 13.11 24.68 13.19
C TYR A 415 12.18 25.47 12.27
N ARG A 416 11.17 26.15 12.84
CA ARG A 416 10.19 27.00 12.13
C ARG A 416 9.50 26.27 10.97
N ARG A 417 9.04 25.03 11.24
CA ARG A 417 8.35 24.17 10.29
C ARG A 417 6.93 23.84 10.76
N ALA A 418 6.19 24.86 11.20
CA ALA A 418 4.81 24.70 11.67
C ALA A 418 3.92 24.00 10.64
N TRP A 419 4.17 24.22 9.34
CA TRP A 419 3.42 23.56 8.27
C TRP A 419 3.47 22.02 8.39
N LEU A 420 4.58 21.42 8.83
CA LEU A 420 4.73 19.97 8.99
C LEU A 420 3.78 19.45 10.08
N VAL A 421 3.67 20.17 11.17
CA VAL A 421 2.77 19.82 12.28
C VAL A 421 1.31 20.03 11.90
N ILE A 422 1.02 21.09 11.13
CA ILE A 422 -0.32 21.31 10.56
C ILE A 422 -0.69 20.16 9.63
N SER A 423 0.22 19.71 8.75
CA SER A 423 0.00 18.54 7.88
C SER A 423 -0.28 17.28 8.69
N TYR A 424 0.50 17.02 9.75
CA TYR A 424 0.27 15.89 10.66
C TYR A 424 -1.10 15.97 11.33
N ALA A 425 -1.45 17.13 11.86
CA ALA A 425 -2.75 17.39 12.50
C ALA A 425 -3.92 17.26 11.51
N SER A 426 -3.73 17.63 10.23
CA SER A 426 -4.76 17.47 9.18
C SER A 426 -5.06 16.00 8.92
N ILE A 427 -4.04 15.14 8.78
CA ILE A 427 -4.23 13.69 8.63
C ILE A 427 -4.83 13.09 9.90
N ALA A 428 -4.38 13.52 11.09
CA ALA A 428 -4.94 13.09 12.36
C ALA A 428 -6.44 13.45 12.49
N ALA A 429 -6.83 14.63 12.02
CA ALA A 429 -8.24 15.06 11.98
C ALA A 429 -9.08 14.15 11.05
N LEU A 430 -8.54 13.72 9.89
CA LEU A 430 -9.23 12.75 9.03
C LEU A 430 -9.47 11.43 9.78
N TYR A 431 -8.48 10.93 10.53
CA TYR A 431 -8.68 9.75 11.36
C TYR A 431 -9.80 9.95 12.40
N VAL A 432 -9.76 11.08 13.12
CA VAL A 432 -10.78 11.40 14.14
C VAL A 432 -12.18 11.46 13.52
N LEU A 433 -12.31 12.03 12.32
CA LEU A 433 -13.57 12.06 11.58
C LEU A 433 -14.03 10.67 11.18
N CYS A 434 -13.14 9.82 10.63
CA CYS A 434 -13.48 8.44 10.26
C CYS A 434 -13.94 7.63 11.46
N ALA A 435 -13.20 7.69 12.56
CA ALA A 435 -13.37 6.79 13.69
C ALA A 435 -14.45 7.24 14.68
N GLY A 436 -14.71 8.55 14.79
CA GLY A 436 -15.51 9.11 15.91
C GLY A 436 -16.69 9.98 15.52
N PHE A 437 -16.94 10.23 14.24
CA PHE A 437 -18.05 11.09 13.80
C PHE A 437 -18.87 10.43 12.72
N GLU A 438 -20.13 10.86 12.62
CA GLU A 438 -21.04 10.57 11.51
C GLU A 438 -21.53 11.87 10.87
N GLY A 439 -22.11 11.78 9.67
CA GLY A 439 -22.78 12.88 9.01
C GLY A 439 -21.97 13.55 7.88
N ARG A 440 -22.54 14.61 7.32
CA ARG A 440 -22.10 15.21 6.05
C ARG A 440 -20.64 15.70 6.06
N ILE A 441 -20.17 16.28 7.17
CA ILE A 441 -18.78 16.79 7.27
C ILE A 441 -17.79 15.63 7.15
N ARG A 442 -18.02 14.54 7.90
CA ARG A 442 -17.24 13.32 7.78
C ARG A 442 -17.23 12.81 6.34
N ASN A 443 -18.43 12.66 5.74
CA ASN A 443 -18.55 12.08 4.41
C ASN A 443 -17.75 12.87 3.35
N VAL A 444 -17.86 14.20 3.36
CA VAL A 444 -17.11 15.05 2.42
C VAL A 444 -15.61 15.03 2.69
N ALA A 445 -15.20 15.03 3.96
CA ALA A 445 -13.80 15.07 4.33
C ALA A 445 -13.07 13.74 4.08
N THR A 446 -13.75 12.60 4.31
CA THR A 446 -13.10 11.28 4.37
C THR A 446 -13.49 10.32 3.24
N GLY A 447 -14.39 10.73 2.34
CA GLY A 447 -14.91 9.88 1.26
C GLY A 447 -13.83 9.30 0.35
N PHE A 448 -12.77 10.06 0.06
CA PHE A 448 -11.65 9.59 -0.76
C PHE A 448 -10.84 8.43 -0.13
N TRP A 449 -11.04 8.14 1.17
CA TRP A 449 -10.49 6.98 1.88
C TRP A 449 -11.57 5.95 2.22
N TYR A 450 -12.70 5.93 1.51
CA TYR A 450 -13.84 5.00 1.75
C TYR A 450 -14.43 5.14 3.16
N HIS A 451 -14.22 6.26 3.83
CA HIS A 451 -14.51 6.47 5.27
C HIS A 451 -13.78 5.49 6.21
N ASP A 452 -12.80 4.74 5.71
CA ASP A 452 -11.99 3.81 6.47
C ASP A 452 -10.96 4.54 7.34
N SER A 453 -10.87 4.16 8.59
CA SER A 453 -9.97 4.77 9.58
C SER A 453 -8.52 4.27 9.48
N TYR A 454 -8.27 3.08 8.92
CA TYR A 454 -6.93 2.51 8.83
C TYR A 454 -6.04 3.27 7.85
N ARG A 455 -6.60 3.78 6.76
CA ARG A 455 -5.85 4.54 5.77
C ARG A 455 -5.33 5.88 6.32
N PRO A 456 -6.14 6.75 6.94
CA PRO A 456 -5.62 7.94 7.62
C PRO A 456 -4.68 7.62 8.79
N ALA A 457 -4.95 6.56 9.56
CA ALA A 457 -4.06 6.12 10.64
C ALA A 457 -2.65 5.77 10.11
N GLY A 458 -2.59 4.97 9.05
CA GLY A 458 -1.33 4.64 8.38
C GLY A 458 -0.61 5.87 7.83
N ALA A 459 -1.35 6.79 7.19
CA ALA A 459 -0.81 8.03 6.65
C ALA A 459 -0.18 8.94 7.71
N MET A 460 -0.68 8.94 8.97
CA MET A 460 -0.05 9.67 10.07
C MET A 460 1.42 9.28 10.25
N SER A 461 1.76 8.01 10.06
CA SER A 461 3.13 7.50 10.25
C SER A 461 4.13 8.13 9.27
N ILE A 462 3.68 8.58 8.08
CA ILE A 462 4.51 9.28 7.08
C ILE A 462 5.20 10.50 7.69
N LEU A 463 4.52 11.21 8.60
CA LEU A 463 5.02 12.40 9.26
C LEU A 463 5.44 12.14 10.71
N ALA A 464 4.85 11.16 11.39
CA ALA A 464 5.21 10.79 12.76
C ALA A 464 6.66 10.26 12.85
N VAL A 465 7.10 9.47 11.87
CA VAL A 465 8.48 8.96 11.80
C VAL A 465 9.51 10.09 11.74
N PRO A 466 9.45 11.08 10.82
CA PRO A 466 10.35 12.22 10.84
C PRO A 466 10.32 13.06 12.13
N LEU A 467 9.14 13.23 12.74
CA LEU A 467 8.99 13.98 14.00
C LEU A 467 9.65 13.25 15.17
N MET A 468 9.40 11.94 15.31
CA MET A 468 10.05 11.10 16.32
C MET A 468 11.57 11.05 16.13
N ALA A 469 12.02 10.88 14.89
CA ALA A 469 13.43 10.88 14.53
C ALA A 469 14.13 12.21 14.86
N LEU A 470 13.43 13.34 14.66
CA LEU A 470 13.90 14.67 15.06
C LEU A 470 14.10 14.74 16.57
N ALA A 471 13.12 14.30 17.36
CA ALA A 471 13.18 14.33 18.81
C ALA A 471 14.38 13.51 19.35
N LEU A 472 14.54 12.26 18.88
CA LEU A 472 15.64 11.38 19.29
C LEU A 472 16.99 11.93 18.90
N ALA A 473 17.15 12.33 17.64
CA ALA A 473 18.41 12.87 17.16
C ALA A 473 18.80 14.16 17.89
N TRP A 474 17.82 15.04 18.13
CA TRP A 474 18.06 16.27 18.88
C TRP A 474 18.46 15.99 20.35
N LEU A 475 17.78 15.06 21.01
CA LEU A 475 18.09 14.66 22.38
C LEU A 475 19.55 14.16 22.47
N ILE A 476 19.91 13.22 21.59
CA ILE A 476 21.23 12.62 21.58
C ILE A 476 22.33 13.62 21.21
N GLU A 477 22.11 14.44 20.17
CA GLU A 477 23.07 15.50 19.81
C GLU A 477 23.23 16.55 20.92
N SER A 478 22.18 16.78 21.72
CA SER A 478 22.23 17.70 22.88
C SER A 478 23.01 17.11 24.04
N LEU A 479 22.76 15.83 24.40
CA LEU A 479 23.49 15.11 25.44
C LEU A 479 24.98 14.99 25.09
N VAL A 480 25.28 14.86 23.81
CA VAL A 480 26.66 14.83 23.27
C VAL A 480 27.40 16.13 23.51
N LYS A 481 26.75 17.29 23.37
CA LYS A 481 27.40 18.60 23.52
C LYS A 481 27.72 18.97 24.95
N THR A 482 27.01 18.42 25.90
CA THR A 482 27.16 18.73 27.35
C THR A 482 28.24 17.91 28.04
N SER A 483 28.74 16.84 27.41
CA SER A 483 29.77 15.96 27.99
C SER A 483 31.16 16.26 27.43
N HIS A 484 32.01 16.89 28.21
CA HIS A 484 33.36 17.32 27.81
C HIS A 484 34.49 16.28 27.97
N SER A 485 34.26 15.07 28.50
CA SER A 485 35.30 14.06 28.67
C SER A 485 34.78 12.62 28.47
N ASN A 486 35.61 11.75 27.93
CA ASN A 486 35.44 10.30 27.74
C ASN A 486 34.25 9.86 26.85
N GLY A 487 33.91 10.63 25.88
CA GLY A 487 32.55 10.80 25.43
C GLY A 487 32.04 9.90 24.31
N ALA A 488 32.83 9.37 23.38
CA ALA A 488 32.26 8.72 22.20
C ALA A 488 31.60 7.35 22.51
N ALA A 489 32.24 6.53 23.32
CA ALA A 489 31.72 5.22 23.74
C ALA A 489 30.49 5.37 24.63
N LEU A 490 30.54 6.24 25.64
CA LEU A 490 29.41 6.49 26.57
C LEU A 490 28.18 7.05 25.79
N ARG A 491 28.41 7.86 24.80
CA ARG A 491 27.37 8.44 23.92
C ARG A 491 26.70 7.38 23.06
N PHE A 492 27.49 6.47 22.47
CA PHE A 492 26.97 5.35 21.71
C PHE A 492 26.12 4.44 22.59
N ILE A 493 26.63 4.10 23.76
CA ILE A 493 25.95 3.25 24.76
C ILE A 493 24.63 3.90 25.20
N SER A 494 24.63 5.18 25.58
CA SER A 494 23.41 5.87 26.00
C SER A 494 22.37 5.97 24.88
N SER A 495 22.81 6.22 23.64
CA SER A 495 21.92 6.26 22.48
C SER A 495 21.30 4.89 22.20
N ALA A 496 22.12 3.84 22.29
CA ALA A 496 21.68 2.46 22.11
C ALA A 496 20.68 2.04 23.21
N LEU A 497 20.94 2.40 24.46
CA LEU A 497 20.04 2.10 25.59
C LEU A 497 18.69 2.82 25.46
N VAL A 498 18.69 4.11 25.14
CA VAL A 498 17.44 4.87 24.91
C VAL A 498 16.63 4.25 23.78
N TYR A 499 17.29 3.92 22.66
CA TYR A 499 16.60 3.26 21.56
C TYR A 499 16.09 1.86 21.94
N ALA A 500 16.91 1.05 22.61
CA ALA A 500 16.54 -0.28 23.06
C ALA A 500 15.33 -0.26 24.01
N LEU A 501 15.27 0.72 24.91
CA LEU A 501 14.12 0.92 25.79
C LEU A 501 12.86 1.25 24.97
N ILE A 502 12.95 2.19 24.03
CA ILE A 502 11.82 2.56 23.18
C ILE A 502 11.35 1.36 22.36
N ALA A 503 12.28 0.64 21.74
CA ALA A 503 11.96 -0.54 20.95
C ALA A 503 11.33 -1.64 21.83
N ALA A 504 11.92 -1.96 22.97
CA ALA A 504 11.41 -2.98 23.89
C ALA A 504 9.98 -2.65 24.36
N VAL A 505 9.75 -1.43 24.87
CA VAL A 505 8.42 -1.01 25.35
C VAL A 505 7.40 -1.01 24.21
N THR A 506 7.79 -0.61 23.00
CA THR A 506 6.88 -0.56 21.85
C THR A 506 6.55 -1.96 21.33
N LEU A 507 7.55 -2.83 21.20
CA LEU A 507 7.38 -4.17 20.64
C LEU A 507 6.64 -5.11 21.59
N THR A 508 6.79 -4.92 22.91
CA THR A 508 6.04 -5.65 23.93
C THR A 508 4.68 -5.01 24.23
N GLY A 509 4.46 -3.78 23.75
CA GLY A 509 3.23 -3.03 24.00
C GLY A 509 2.02 -3.61 23.27
N GLY A 510 0.83 -3.44 23.87
CA GLY A 510 -0.42 -4.06 23.44
C GLY A 510 -0.79 -3.79 21.98
N ASN A 511 -0.38 -2.65 21.39
CA ASN A 511 -0.76 -2.34 20.00
C ASN A 511 -0.02 -3.22 18.99
N ILE A 512 1.31 -3.36 19.10
CA ILE A 512 2.08 -4.23 18.21
C ILE A 512 1.69 -5.70 18.42
N GLN A 513 1.55 -6.14 19.68
CA GLN A 513 1.14 -7.51 19.98
C GLN A 513 -0.25 -7.81 19.41
N TRP A 514 -1.20 -6.88 19.54
CA TRP A 514 -2.52 -7.04 18.92
C TRP A 514 -2.45 -7.13 17.39
N ARG A 515 -1.60 -6.33 16.72
CA ARG A 515 -1.41 -6.45 15.26
C ARG A 515 -0.82 -7.81 14.88
N ILE A 516 0.16 -8.30 15.63
CA ILE A 516 0.73 -9.64 15.41
C ILE A 516 -0.39 -10.69 15.52
N THR A 517 -1.19 -10.66 16.59
CA THR A 517 -2.27 -11.62 16.78
C THR A 517 -3.32 -11.53 15.66
N THR A 518 -3.75 -10.32 15.28
CA THR A 518 -4.72 -10.14 14.18
C THR A 518 -4.18 -10.70 12.86
N MET A 519 -2.90 -10.47 12.56
CA MET A 519 -2.26 -11.02 11.35
C MET A 519 -2.12 -12.55 11.43
N GLN A 520 -1.78 -13.10 12.61
CA GLN A 520 -1.73 -14.56 12.83
C GLN A 520 -3.10 -15.20 12.62
N ASP A 521 -4.16 -14.60 13.19
CA ASP A 521 -5.53 -15.11 13.07
C ASP A 521 -6.01 -15.15 11.62
N SER A 522 -5.53 -14.24 10.76
CA SER A 522 -5.84 -14.24 9.33
C SER A 522 -4.86 -15.02 8.45
N ALA A 523 -3.73 -15.47 8.99
CA ALA A 523 -2.70 -16.21 8.25
C ALA A 523 -2.66 -17.72 8.58
N GLU A 524 -3.42 -18.15 9.58
CA GLU A 524 -3.54 -19.54 10.00
C GLU A 524 -4.99 -20.02 9.78
N ASP A 525 -5.20 -21.33 9.67
CA ASP A 525 -6.53 -21.95 9.56
C ASP A 525 -7.30 -21.83 10.90
N ARG A 526 -7.81 -20.64 11.20
CA ARG A 526 -8.57 -20.31 12.39
C ARG A 526 -9.99 -19.83 12.04
N ALA A 527 -10.85 -19.68 13.02
CA ALA A 527 -12.26 -19.30 12.83
C ALA A 527 -12.49 -17.99 12.07
N SER A 528 -11.51 -17.08 12.06
CA SER A 528 -11.55 -15.82 11.29
C SER A 528 -11.02 -15.93 9.86
N HIS A 529 -10.63 -17.12 9.43
CA HIS A 529 -10.09 -17.38 8.09
C HIS A 529 -11.20 -17.46 7.05
N TYR A 530 -11.01 -16.84 5.88
CA TYR A 530 -12.00 -16.81 4.79
C TYR A 530 -11.91 -18.00 3.84
N THR A 531 -10.84 -18.79 3.92
CA THR A 531 -10.70 -20.08 3.26
C THR A 531 -9.72 -20.94 4.04
N TYR A 532 -9.87 -22.25 3.98
CA TYR A 532 -9.00 -23.21 4.66
C TYR A 532 -8.17 -24.01 3.65
N SER A 533 -7.11 -24.63 4.15
CA SER A 533 -6.20 -25.41 3.30
C SER A 533 -6.86 -26.63 2.65
N ASP A 534 -7.82 -27.27 3.33
CA ASP A 534 -8.61 -28.39 2.79
C ASP A 534 -9.60 -27.94 1.70
N GLU A 535 -10.15 -26.74 1.78
CA GLU A 535 -10.95 -26.13 0.71
C GLU A 535 -10.12 -25.83 -0.53
N ILE A 536 -8.92 -25.28 -0.34
CA ILE A 536 -7.99 -25.05 -1.46
C ILE A 536 -7.65 -26.39 -2.14
N ALA A 537 -7.36 -27.43 -1.36
CA ALA A 537 -7.09 -28.76 -1.91
C ALA A 537 -8.29 -29.33 -2.68
N PHE A 538 -9.53 -29.11 -2.19
CA PHE A 538 -10.74 -29.49 -2.91
C PHE A 538 -10.91 -28.70 -4.22
N MET A 539 -10.64 -27.39 -4.19
CA MET A 539 -10.69 -26.54 -5.39
C MET A 539 -9.62 -26.92 -6.43
N ASP A 540 -8.44 -27.40 -5.99
CA ASP A 540 -7.40 -27.93 -6.88
C ASP A 540 -7.87 -29.20 -7.62
N GLU A 541 -8.63 -30.08 -6.95
CA GLU A 541 -9.22 -31.27 -7.60
C GLU A 541 -10.39 -30.89 -8.51
N ALA A 542 -11.28 -30.00 -8.04
CA ALA A 542 -12.37 -29.48 -8.86
C ALA A 542 -11.82 -28.87 -10.17
N ARG A 543 -10.68 -28.18 -10.09
CA ARG A 543 -9.99 -27.61 -11.24
C ARG A 543 -9.52 -28.66 -12.27
N GLN A 544 -9.13 -29.86 -11.82
CA GLN A 544 -8.75 -30.94 -12.74
C GLN A 544 -9.96 -31.50 -13.52
N ILE A 545 -11.15 -31.43 -12.92
CA ILE A 545 -12.40 -31.86 -13.55
C ILE A 545 -12.96 -30.79 -14.50
N THR A 546 -13.03 -29.53 -14.05
CA THR A 546 -13.66 -28.44 -14.81
C THR A 546 -12.81 -27.93 -15.97
N GLY A 547 -11.50 -28.15 -15.93
CA GLY A 547 -10.59 -27.55 -16.90
C GLY A 547 -10.45 -26.03 -16.70
N THR A 548 -9.97 -25.30 -17.71
CA THR A 548 -9.67 -23.86 -17.66
C THR A 548 -10.76 -22.97 -18.21
N ARG A 549 -11.77 -23.53 -18.87
CA ARG A 549 -12.75 -22.78 -19.64
C ARG A 549 -14.12 -22.76 -18.99
N ASP A 550 -14.54 -23.91 -18.50
CA ASP A 550 -15.89 -24.12 -17.98
C ASP A 550 -16.07 -23.38 -16.65
N LYS A 551 -16.90 -22.34 -16.64
CA LYS A 551 -17.11 -21.57 -15.42
C LYS A 551 -17.86 -22.34 -14.35
N VAL A 552 -17.50 -22.04 -13.11
CA VAL A 552 -18.02 -22.65 -11.89
C VAL A 552 -18.79 -21.61 -11.12
N ALA A 553 -20.10 -21.76 -11.00
CA ALA A 553 -20.92 -20.92 -10.12
C ALA A 553 -20.53 -21.18 -8.66
N ASN A 554 -20.42 -20.13 -7.86
CA ASN A 554 -19.92 -20.20 -6.49
C ASN A 554 -20.58 -19.18 -5.57
N ASP A 555 -20.64 -19.49 -4.29
CA ASP A 555 -20.95 -18.54 -3.22
C ASP A 555 -19.65 -17.90 -2.73
N PRO A 556 -19.37 -16.62 -3.01
CA PRO A 556 -18.11 -16.01 -2.60
C PRO A 556 -17.91 -15.95 -1.08
N PHE A 557 -18.96 -16.17 -0.29
CA PHE A 557 -18.88 -16.14 1.16
C PHE A 557 -18.58 -17.50 1.81
N ASP A 558 -18.47 -18.58 1.01
CA ASP A 558 -18.10 -19.90 1.51
C ASP A 558 -16.61 -20.25 1.37
N GLY A 559 -15.79 -19.31 0.87
CA GLY A 559 -14.37 -19.50 0.62
C GLY A 559 -14.02 -19.76 -0.86
N SER A 560 -14.98 -20.15 -1.68
CA SER A 560 -14.76 -20.49 -3.10
C SER A 560 -14.31 -19.31 -3.97
N MET A 561 -14.47 -18.06 -3.51
CA MET A 561 -13.91 -16.88 -4.17
C MET A 561 -12.38 -16.94 -4.34
N PHE A 562 -11.68 -17.73 -3.51
CA PHE A 562 -10.24 -17.94 -3.64
C PHE A 562 -9.88 -18.92 -4.77
N GLY A 563 -10.84 -19.67 -5.30
CA GLY A 563 -10.60 -20.72 -6.28
C GLY A 563 -9.85 -20.27 -7.53
N TYR A 564 -10.20 -19.11 -8.09
CA TYR A 564 -9.45 -18.56 -9.22
C TYR A 564 -8.02 -18.22 -8.81
N ALA A 565 -7.84 -17.52 -7.72
CA ALA A 565 -6.54 -17.04 -7.27
C ALA A 565 -5.58 -18.17 -6.89
N THR A 566 -6.03 -19.15 -6.10
CA THR A 566 -5.19 -20.25 -5.58
C THR A 566 -5.04 -21.38 -6.59
N SER A 567 -6.14 -21.88 -7.12
CA SER A 567 -6.22 -23.11 -7.91
C SER A 567 -6.35 -22.89 -9.42
N GLY A 568 -6.66 -21.65 -9.86
CA GLY A 568 -7.02 -21.37 -11.26
C GLY A 568 -8.39 -21.93 -11.64
N LEU A 569 -9.24 -22.22 -10.66
CA LEU A 569 -10.62 -22.64 -10.86
C LEU A 569 -11.42 -21.45 -11.43
N PRO A 570 -12.07 -21.55 -12.59
CA PRO A 570 -12.72 -20.41 -13.22
C PRO A 570 -14.07 -20.08 -12.57
N VAL A 571 -14.05 -19.69 -11.29
CA VAL A 571 -15.24 -19.29 -10.53
C VAL A 571 -15.85 -18.00 -11.07
N VAL A 572 -17.17 -17.88 -11.00
CA VAL A 572 -17.92 -16.71 -11.47
C VAL A 572 -17.63 -15.50 -10.59
N PHE A 573 -17.53 -15.69 -9.28
CA PHE A 573 -17.23 -14.64 -8.31
C PHE A 573 -15.84 -14.83 -7.73
N THR A 574 -14.88 -14.01 -8.18
CA THR A 574 -13.47 -14.05 -7.77
C THR A 574 -13.18 -13.17 -6.55
N SER A 575 -14.18 -12.49 -6.02
CA SER A 575 -14.09 -11.61 -4.85
C SER A 575 -15.48 -11.42 -4.24
N MET A 576 -15.53 -10.82 -3.05
CA MET A 576 -16.80 -10.43 -2.43
C MET A 576 -17.51 -9.36 -3.28
N PRO A 577 -18.75 -9.59 -3.70
CA PRO A 577 -19.53 -8.61 -4.43
C PRO A 577 -19.92 -7.44 -3.50
N GLY A 578 -19.77 -6.22 -4.01
CA GLY A 578 -20.27 -5.04 -3.32
C GLY A 578 -21.78 -4.85 -3.48
N ASN A 579 -22.35 -3.92 -2.73
CA ASN A 579 -23.80 -3.61 -2.73
C ASN A 579 -24.37 -3.20 -4.11
N TRP A 580 -23.53 -2.96 -5.09
CA TRP A 580 -23.90 -2.59 -6.48
C TRP A 580 -23.87 -3.77 -7.45
N ILE A 581 -23.69 -5.00 -6.96
CA ILE A 581 -23.52 -6.18 -7.82
C ILE A 581 -24.65 -6.32 -8.85
N GLY A 582 -25.90 -6.12 -8.47
CA GLY A 582 -27.05 -6.17 -9.37
C GLY A 582 -27.07 -5.06 -10.44
N GLN A 583 -26.32 -3.96 -10.24
CA GLN A 583 -26.20 -2.89 -11.23
C GLN A 583 -25.02 -3.12 -12.19
N THR A 584 -23.95 -3.74 -11.71
CA THR A 584 -22.72 -3.96 -12.47
C THR A 584 -22.66 -5.33 -13.13
N LYS A 585 -23.41 -6.30 -12.61
CA LYS A 585 -23.54 -7.66 -13.11
C LYS A 585 -24.98 -8.14 -12.84
N PRO A 586 -25.98 -7.76 -13.68
CA PRO A 586 -27.38 -8.09 -13.45
C PRO A 586 -27.64 -9.59 -13.27
N ASP A 587 -26.99 -10.42 -14.08
CA ASP A 587 -27.14 -11.89 -14.05
C ASP A 587 -26.65 -12.52 -12.74
N ALA A 588 -25.83 -11.78 -11.97
CA ALA A 588 -25.39 -12.23 -10.65
C ALA A 588 -26.56 -12.46 -9.70
N LEU A 589 -27.66 -11.69 -9.79
CA LEU A 589 -28.84 -11.86 -8.92
C LEU A 589 -29.54 -13.18 -9.17
N VAL A 590 -29.64 -13.62 -10.43
CA VAL A 590 -30.22 -14.92 -10.80
C VAL A 590 -29.36 -16.06 -10.24
N ILE A 591 -28.02 -15.97 -10.44
CA ILE A 591 -27.09 -16.96 -9.89
C ILE A 591 -27.18 -17.02 -8.36
N MET A 592 -27.23 -15.87 -7.70
CA MET A 592 -27.29 -15.77 -6.24
C MET A 592 -28.56 -16.37 -5.65
N ASN A 593 -29.71 -16.12 -6.27
CA ASN A 593 -31.01 -16.41 -5.66
C ASN A 593 -31.62 -17.72 -6.18
N ASP A 594 -31.48 -18.02 -7.48
CA ASP A 594 -32.37 -18.95 -8.15
C ASP A 594 -31.68 -20.05 -8.97
N LEU A 595 -30.33 -20.09 -9.05
CA LEU A 595 -29.60 -21.05 -9.89
C LEU A 595 -30.05 -22.51 -9.67
N TYR A 596 -30.35 -22.92 -8.43
CA TYR A 596 -30.82 -24.28 -8.10
C TYR A 596 -32.14 -24.65 -8.78
N LYS A 597 -32.94 -23.68 -9.24
CA LYS A 597 -34.20 -23.88 -9.95
C LYS A 597 -34.04 -24.04 -11.47
N ALA A 598 -32.84 -24.25 -11.98
CA ALA A 598 -32.53 -24.28 -13.41
C ALA A 598 -33.43 -25.24 -14.23
N SER A 599 -33.92 -26.34 -13.62
CA SER A 599 -34.87 -27.26 -14.25
C SER A 599 -36.34 -26.90 -14.01
N GLU A 600 -36.63 -26.10 -12.99
CA GLU A 600 -38.02 -25.69 -12.63
C GLU A 600 -38.41 -24.42 -13.39
N ASP A 601 -37.46 -23.48 -13.59
CA ASP A 601 -37.67 -22.22 -14.29
C ASP A 601 -36.57 -22.00 -15.35
N PRO A 602 -36.59 -22.82 -16.42
CA PRO A 602 -35.56 -22.77 -17.47
C PRO A 602 -35.63 -21.49 -18.31
N GLU A 603 -36.79 -20.83 -18.42
CA GLU A 603 -36.95 -19.61 -19.23
C GLU A 603 -36.17 -18.43 -18.65
N GLU A 604 -36.09 -18.31 -17.32
CA GLU A 604 -35.36 -17.24 -16.64
C GLU A 604 -33.88 -17.60 -16.44
N ILE A 605 -33.56 -18.85 -16.08
CA ILE A 605 -32.23 -19.22 -15.57
C ILE A 605 -31.30 -19.72 -16.69
N CYS A 606 -31.81 -20.46 -17.67
CA CYS A 606 -30.95 -20.99 -18.73
C CYS A 606 -30.26 -19.94 -19.59
N PRO A 607 -30.86 -18.79 -19.92
CA PRO A 607 -30.13 -17.70 -20.58
C PRO A 607 -28.90 -17.23 -19.82
N VAL A 608 -28.99 -17.13 -18.49
CA VAL A 608 -27.88 -16.69 -17.63
C VAL A 608 -26.78 -17.77 -17.57
N ILE A 609 -27.15 -19.04 -17.43
CA ILE A 609 -26.20 -20.17 -17.47
C ILE A 609 -25.42 -20.18 -18.79
N GLN A 610 -26.11 -19.98 -19.90
CA GLN A 610 -25.50 -19.99 -21.25
C GLN A 610 -24.63 -18.76 -21.48
N GLN A 611 -25.11 -17.56 -21.10
CA GLN A 611 -24.39 -16.29 -21.27
C GLN A 611 -23.11 -16.25 -20.42
N GLU A 612 -23.15 -16.74 -19.18
CA GLU A 612 -22.02 -16.79 -18.28
C GLU A 612 -21.14 -18.04 -18.50
N ASP A 613 -21.52 -18.95 -19.40
CA ASP A 613 -20.87 -20.24 -19.68
C ASP A 613 -20.68 -21.11 -18.43
N ILE A 614 -21.69 -21.13 -17.56
CA ILE A 614 -21.67 -21.92 -16.33
C ILE A 614 -21.87 -23.40 -16.66
N ARG A 615 -20.89 -24.21 -16.31
CA ARG A 615 -20.94 -25.69 -16.51
C ARG A 615 -20.94 -26.47 -15.21
N TYR A 616 -20.53 -25.81 -14.13
CA TYR A 616 -20.44 -26.42 -12.82
C TYR A 616 -20.93 -25.46 -11.73
N ALA A 617 -21.25 -26.01 -10.57
CA ALA A 617 -21.48 -25.27 -9.34
C ALA A 617 -20.69 -25.92 -8.20
N ILE A 618 -20.01 -25.09 -7.38
CA ILE A 618 -19.26 -25.54 -6.20
C ILE A 618 -19.98 -25.09 -4.94
N VAL A 619 -20.09 -25.98 -3.96
CA VAL A 619 -20.70 -25.74 -2.65
C VAL A 619 -19.70 -26.11 -1.56
N LEU A 620 -19.28 -25.12 -0.76
CA LEU A 620 -18.38 -25.29 0.39
C LEU A 620 -19.17 -24.94 1.66
N GLU A 621 -19.62 -25.92 2.41
CA GLU A 621 -20.60 -25.70 3.48
C GLU A 621 -20.05 -25.05 4.77
N ARG A 622 -18.73 -25.01 4.97
CA ARG A 622 -18.09 -24.79 6.27
C ARG A 622 -18.20 -23.35 6.80
N HIS A 623 -18.23 -22.34 5.94
CA HIS A 623 -18.02 -20.93 6.33
C HIS A 623 -19.26 -20.10 6.66
N ARG A 624 -20.43 -20.69 6.65
CA ARG A 624 -21.69 -19.97 6.91
C ARG A 624 -21.76 -19.17 8.21
N GLN A 625 -20.85 -19.44 9.17
CA GLN A 625 -20.84 -18.77 10.47
C GLN A 625 -20.07 -17.43 10.49
N VAL A 626 -19.17 -17.17 9.53
CA VAL A 626 -18.36 -15.94 9.48
C VAL A 626 -19.12 -14.79 8.84
N PHE A 627 -20.06 -15.10 7.96
CA PHE A 627 -20.86 -14.15 7.21
C PHE A 627 -22.34 -14.47 7.40
N ASP A 628 -22.97 -13.69 8.23
CA ASP A 628 -24.39 -13.48 8.44
C ASP A 628 -25.36 -14.58 7.91
N GLU A 629 -26.24 -15.05 8.80
CA GLU A 629 -27.36 -15.95 8.51
C GLU A 629 -28.31 -15.44 7.40
N HIS A 630 -28.13 -14.19 6.95
CA HIS A 630 -28.97 -13.49 5.97
C HIS A 630 -28.33 -13.39 4.57
N SER A 631 -27.25 -14.12 4.29
CA SER A 631 -26.66 -14.08 2.95
C SER A 631 -27.62 -14.64 1.89
N PRO A 632 -27.87 -13.90 0.80
CA PRO A 632 -28.89 -14.23 -0.21
C PRO A 632 -28.47 -15.33 -1.21
N TRP A 633 -27.46 -16.14 -0.93
CA TRP A 633 -26.86 -17.11 -1.86
C TRP A 633 -27.61 -18.46 -1.94
N ALA A 634 -28.93 -18.43 -1.83
CA ALA A 634 -29.79 -19.61 -1.93
C ALA A 634 -29.62 -20.37 -3.26
N GLY A 635 -29.37 -19.64 -4.34
CA GLY A 635 -29.14 -20.20 -5.67
C GLY A 635 -28.01 -21.23 -5.75
N ILE A 636 -26.97 -21.07 -4.91
CA ILE A 636 -25.86 -22.03 -4.82
C ILE A 636 -26.05 -23.00 -3.65
N ARG A 637 -26.44 -22.49 -2.49
CA ARG A 637 -26.53 -23.27 -1.23
C ARG A 637 -27.59 -24.35 -1.25
N ASN A 638 -28.65 -24.18 -2.04
CA ASN A 638 -29.73 -25.16 -2.17
C ASN A 638 -29.46 -26.23 -3.22
N ILE A 639 -28.31 -26.21 -3.89
CA ILE A 639 -27.90 -27.31 -4.79
C ILE A 639 -27.50 -28.49 -3.94
N THR A 640 -28.25 -29.60 -4.07
CA THR A 640 -28.02 -30.86 -3.38
C THR A 640 -27.97 -32.00 -4.42
N PRO A 641 -27.61 -33.23 -4.02
CA PRO A 641 -27.63 -34.39 -4.94
C PRO A 641 -29.00 -34.67 -5.56
N GLU A 642 -30.08 -34.22 -4.90
CA GLU A 642 -31.46 -34.42 -5.33
C GLU A 642 -31.98 -33.25 -6.20
N THR A 643 -31.21 -32.17 -6.36
CA THR A 643 -31.61 -30.98 -7.15
C THR A 643 -31.65 -31.33 -8.64
N PRO A 644 -32.84 -31.26 -9.30
CA PRO A 644 -32.95 -31.57 -10.72
C PRO A 644 -32.07 -30.64 -11.59
N GLY A 645 -31.35 -31.24 -12.54
CA GLY A 645 -30.46 -30.48 -13.44
C GLY A 645 -29.04 -30.27 -12.91
N PHE A 646 -28.71 -30.93 -11.80
CA PHE A 646 -27.37 -30.93 -11.22
C PHE A 646 -26.93 -32.37 -10.92
N GLU A 647 -25.74 -32.74 -11.36
CA GLU A 647 -25.12 -34.06 -11.11
C GLU A 647 -23.87 -33.86 -10.26
N ARG A 648 -23.80 -34.50 -9.08
CA ARG A 648 -22.62 -34.42 -8.23
C ARG A 648 -21.47 -35.25 -8.82
N VAL A 649 -20.36 -34.56 -9.19
CA VAL A 649 -19.18 -35.16 -9.86
C VAL A 649 -17.96 -35.25 -8.95
N LEU A 650 -17.94 -34.53 -7.83
CA LEU A 650 -16.88 -34.63 -6.82
C LEU A 650 -17.48 -34.34 -5.44
N GLU A 651 -17.05 -35.14 -4.44
CA GLU A 651 -17.43 -34.98 -3.04
C GLU A 651 -16.23 -35.23 -2.13
N ARG A 652 -16.02 -34.33 -1.14
CA ARG A 652 -15.08 -34.56 -0.05
C ARG A 652 -15.61 -33.96 1.25
N GLY A 653 -16.09 -34.81 2.12
CA GLY A 653 -16.72 -34.39 3.36
C GLY A 653 -17.88 -33.41 3.09
N PRO A 654 -17.84 -32.15 3.55
CA PRO A 654 -18.91 -31.20 3.34
C PRO A 654 -18.84 -30.48 1.98
N TYR A 655 -17.82 -30.74 1.15
CA TYR A 655 -17.58 -30.04 -0.11
C TYR A 655 -18.09 -30.84 -1.29
N SER A 656 -18.76 -30.17 -2.22
CA SER A 656 -19.32 -30.80 -3.40
C SER A 656 -19.11 -29.95 -4.66
N LEU A 657 -18.84 -30.62 -5.78
CA LEU A 657 -18.86 -30.06 -7.12
C LEU A 657 -19.97 -30.72 -7.92
N TYR A 658 -20.85 -29.92 -8.50
CA TYR A 658 -21.94 -30.37 -9.33
C TYR A 658 -21.73 -29.95 -10.77
N LYS A 659 -21.94 -30.86 -11.73
CA LYS A 659 -22.07 -30.55 -13.15
C LYS A 659 -23.49 -30.09 -13.44
N VAL A 660 -23.66 -29.03 -14.19
CA VAL A 660 -24.96 -28.55 -14.67
C VAL A 660 -25.40 -29.43 -15.84
N THR A 661 -26.52 -30.12 -15.67
CA THR A 661 -27.15 -30.98 -16.69
C THR A 661 -28.47 -30.40 -17.21
N ALA A 662 -28.97 -29.34 -16.57
CA ALA A 662 -30.09 -28.53 -17.04
C ALA A 662 -29.74 -27.74 -18.32
N CYS A 663 -30.71 -27.09 -18.91
CA CYS A 663 -30.51 -26.13 -20.03
C CYS A 663 -29.91 -26.74 -21.32
N GLY A 664 -30.09 -28.04 -21.51
CA GLY A 664 -29.51 -28.75 -22.69
C GLY A 664 -28.01 -28.96 -22.63
N LEU A 665 -27.42 -28.92 -21.43
CA LEU A 665 -25.98 -29.10 -21.19
C LEU A 665 -25.60 -30.52 -20.74
N GLY A 666 -26.55 -31.44 -20.68
CA GLY A 666 -26.39 -32.85 -20.27
C GLY A 666 -25.54 -33.68 -21.20
#